data_0c3ba15bc950756507d55dc07e03e6d3
#
_entry.id   0c3ba15bc950756507d55dc07e03e6d3
#
_cell.length_a   1.000
_cell.length_b   1.000
_cell.length_c   1.000
_cell.angle_alpha   90.00
_cell.angle_beta   90.00
_cell.angle_gamma   90.00
#
_symmetry.space_group_name_H-M   'P 1'
#
loop_
_entity.id
_entity.type
_entity.pdbx_description
1 polymer ?
#
loop_
_entity_poly.entity_id
_entity_poly.type
_entity_poly.pdbx_seq_one_letter_code
_entity_poly.pdbx_strand_id
1 'polypeptide(L)'
;MDALKNNSILIVDDAVKESVISEFRKNSKLVDVKFISFNEFKKLYYFDYDKKTIFYLIKKYHYKYEVCLVYLKNLYYIEDKEYKSEKLKFLRDLKSELDEYDLLIYDEYFKSSLSKKNIYVYSKKKISKFYKSVFDRLDVTYLNNEIVNKRVFNIYECKDMESEVNFVCNKIVDLIKSGNDINNIKLLNVKEEYMYLIRKLFGFYNIPLEKKKTTSLYSTRIGKYFLSALDSSKESIVENLTNEFKNNTEEVNSIINIINDYTWVEDLTSVKEMLIHDLKNTYIKVEQLKNKVSFINLGEVANSKDYVFLMSFNEGNIPQTFKDEEYISDNIKSEVNIETTLEKNINSKKEVLDFLNSIDNLIISYKLEEGSISYNISSLSEEMNYNVLKFEDEYNNSNIYNKIRLSNLLDLYSKYGVVTKETSKLLSNYPDINYLSYNNKFKGIDKSKLDKNILLSYSTLDNYYRCSFRYYIDNVLKLGIFEETFMTFIGSLYHYILSIMDKENFDLDKEYDNFIKESNKVFSKKEEFFLEKLKSELSFVIKTIKEQYKYSSLDNKLYEEKIYINKHDNKTFMGIVDKIMYKTINDRTVVSIVDYKTGNPMISLDNVTYGIGMQLPIYLYLVSKSNKFKNVIIGGFYLQKVLNTVVNKDNSSSYETLKKNNLKLQGYSTSNEEVLDLVDKSYNDSLVIKGLRTSSKGFYSYSKVINESEINKLVSEVDDRIEDAFNGVSEGKFDINPKRIGKINKGCEFCKYYDICYRKENDIVNLKEVKFGGEEE
;
A
#
# COMPACT_ATOMS: atom_id res chain seq x y z
N MET A 1 48.66 -2.53 1.86
CA MET A 1 48.73 -1.06 1.76
C MET A 1 50.15 -0.50 1.71
N ASP A 2 51.17 -1.25 2.05
CA ASP A 2 52.59 -0.82 2.00
C ASP A 2 53.13 -0.58 0.58
N ALA A 3 52.41 -0.97 -0.45
CA ALA A 3 52.82 -0.89 -1.87
C ALA A 3 52.52 0.47 -2.56
N LEU A 4 51.88 1.42 -1.89
CA LEU A 4 51.50 2.67 -2.50
C LEU A 4 52.70 3.61 -2.69
N LYS A 5 52.90 4.09 -3.90
CA LYS A 5 53.93 5.04 -4.29
C LYS A 5 53.39 6.49 -4.17
N ASN A 6 54.30 7.46 -4.15
CA ASN A 6 53.93 8.88 -4.27
C ASN A 6 53.31 9.19 -5.64
N ASN A 7 52.60 10.28 -5.74
CA ASN A 7 51.86 10.71 -6.96
C ASN A 7 50.87 9.64 -7.45
N SER A 8 50.02 9.18 -6.52
CA SER A 8 49.08 8.09 -6.77
C SER A 8 47.63 8.53 -6.71
N ILE A 9 46.81 7.80 -7.45
CA ILE A 9 45.37 7.83 -7.30
C ILE A 9 44.91 6.47 -6.74
N LEU A 10 44.14 6.50 -5.64
CA LEU A 10 43.51 5.30 -5.11
C LEU A 10 42.00 5.40 -5.28
N ILE A 11 41.48 4.51 -6.15
CA ILE A 11 40.04 4.38 -6.40
C ILE A 11 39.50 3.37 -5.38
N VAL A 12 38.51 3.79 -4.59
CA VAL A 12 37.92 3.00 -3.50
C VAL A 12 36.40 3.03 -3.52
N ASP A 13 35.77 2.02 -2.93
CA ASP A 13 34.34 2.06 -2.66
C ASP A 13 34.01 3.17 -1.65
N ASP A 14 32.93 3.92 -1.87
CA ASP A 14 32.48 5.00 -0.98
C ASP A 14 32.32 4.51 0.47
N ALA A 15 31.79 3.29 0.67
CA ALA A 15 31.55 2.71 1.98
C ALA A 15 32.83 2.47 2.81
N VAL A 16 33.97 2.28 2.16
CA VAL A 16 35.26 1.99 2.85
C VAL A 16 36.26 3.14 2.80
N LYS A 17 35.95 4.22 2.07
CA LYS A 17 36.85 5.37 1.88
C LYS A 17 37.38 5.95 3.18
N GLU A 18 36.50 6.24 4.14
CA GLU A 18 36.88 6.78 5.46
C GLU A 18 37.73 5.80 6.30
N SER A 19 37.40 4.51 6.27
CA SER A 19 38.17 3.50 6.99
C SER A 19 39.59 3.35 6.42
N VAL A 20 39.72 3.38 5.11
CA VAL A 20 41.01 3.33 4.41
C VAL A 20 41.85 4.57 4.73
N ILE A 21 41.26 5.76 4.69
CA ILE A 21 41.94 7.02 5.08
C ILE A 21 42.38 6.97 6.55
N SER A 22 41.53 6.45 7.45
CA SER A 22 41.86 6.32 8.88
C SER A 22 43.04 5.37 9.12
N GLU A 23 43.10 4.26 8.37
CA GLU A 23 44.22 3.31 8.44
C GLU A 23 45.54 3.95 7.96
N PHE A 24 45.50 4.74 6.90
CA PHE A 24 46.65 5.52 6.42
C PHE A 24 47.15 6.51 7.47
N ARG A 25 46.26 7.22 8.14
CA ARG A 25 46.60 8.17 9.20
C ARG A 25 47.31 7.50 10.41
N LYS A 26 46.89 6.26 10.73
CA LYS A 26 47.52 5.49 11.83
C LYS A 26 48.93 5.04 11.50
N ASN A 27 49.22 4.74 10.27
CA ASN A 27 50.51 4.19 9.83
C ASN A 27 51.60 5.26 9.59
N SER A 28 51.33 6.54 9.88
CA SER A 28 52.25 7.68 9.87
C SER A 28 53.14 7.82 8.61
N LYS A 29 52.76 7.28 7.48
CA LYS A 29 53.45 7.45 6.20
C LYS A 29 52.95 8.68 5.48
N LEU A 30 53.84 9.61 5.19
CA LEU A 30 53.53 10.73 4.27
C LEU A 30 53.64 10.22 2.84
N VAL A 31 52.48 10.02 2.21
CA VAL A 31 52.38 9.58 0.80
C VAL A 31 51.41 10.56 0.10
N ASP A 32 51.81 11.04 -1.06
CA ASP A 32 50.96 11.85 -1.92
C ASP A 32 49.98 10.93 -2.68
N VAL A 33 48.74 10.80 -2.11
CA VAL A 33 47.69 9.93 -2.67
C VAL A 33 46.36 10.68 -2.71
N LYS A 34 45.78 10.76 -3.91
CA LYS A 34 44.42 11.28 -4.09
C LYS A 34 43.41 10.12 -3.96
N PHE A 35 42.51 10.19 -2.99
CA PHE A 35 41.43 9.22 -2.81
C PHE A 35 40.18 9.66 -3.58
N ILE A 36 39.72 8.82 -4.50
CA ILE A 36 38.48 9.06 -5.24
C ILE A 36 37.58 7.83 -5.20
N SER A 37 36.27 8.05 -5.26
CA SER A 37 35.32 6.95 -5.40
C SER A 37 35.19 6.46 -6.84
N PHE A 38 34.62 5.28 -7.04
CA PHE A 38 34.32 4.78 -8.38
C PHE A 38 33.43 5.74 -9.15
N ASN A 39 32.46 6.36 -8.49
CA ASN A 39 31.57 7.33 -9.13
C ASN A 39 32.28 8.65 -9.46
N GLU A 40 33.13 9.16 -8.57
CA GLU A 40 33.99 10.33 -8.84
C GLU A 40 34.92 10.03 -10.02
N PHE A 41 35.57 8.85 -10.04
CA PHE A 41 36.41 8.44 -11.16
C PHE A 41 35.67 8.43 -12.48
N LYS A 42 34.45 7.85 -12.50
CA LYS A 42 33.60 7.78 -13.70
C LYS A 42 33.29 9.18 -14.24
N LYS A 43 32.91 10.11 -13.38
CA LYS A 43 32.61 11.49 -13.73
C LYS A 43 33.84 12.22 -14.32
N LEU A 44 34.97 12.09 -13.66
CA LEU A 44 36.22 12.73 -14.10
C LEU A 44 36.79 12.10 -15.39
N TYR A 45 36.60 10.80 -15.59
CA TYR A 45 37.15 10.07 -16.75
C TYR A 45 36.29 10.23 -18.00
N TYR A 46 34.96 10.18 -17.87
CA TYR A 46 34.05 10.28 -19.00
C TYR A 46 33.54 11.71 -19.17
N PHE A 47 32.62 12.11 -18.35
CA PHE A 47 32.03 13.45 -18.28
C PHE A 47 31.24 13.61 -16.96
N ASP A 48 30.99 14.83 -16.56
CA ASP A 48 29.99 15.15 -15.53
C ASP A 48 28.85 15.95 -16.18
N TYR A 49 27.79 16.22 -15.45
CA TYR A 49 26.66 17.05 -15.83
C TYR A 49 26.14 17.85 -14.64
N ASP A 50 25.61 19.02 -14.89
CA ASP A 50 25.11 19.92 -13.86
C ASP A 50 23.57 20.06 -13.88
N LYS A 51 23.08 20.98 -13.11
CA LYS A 51 21.65 21.28 -13.02
C LYS A 51 21.07 21.84 -14.33
N LYS A 52 21.88 22.54 -15.13
CA LYS A 52 21.44 23.10 -16.42
C LYS A 52 21.13 21.99 -17.42
N THR A 53 21.95 20.93 -17.44
CA THR A 53 21.71 19.73 -18.25
C THR A 53 20.35 19.09 -17.93
N ILE A 54 20.06 18.91 -16.64
CA ILE A 54 18.78 18.33 -16.19
C ILE A 54 17.62 19.26 -16.57
N PHE A 55 17.77 20.55 -16.35
CA PHE A 55 16.75 21.54 -16.69
C PHE A 55 16.48 21.60 -18.20
N TYR A 56 17.52 21.51 -19.03
CA TYR A 56 17.38 21.41 -20.47
C TYR A 56 16.49 20.22 -20.87
N LEU A 57 16.75 19.03 -20.30
CA LEU A 57 15.95 17.83 -20.59
C LEU A 57 14.49 17.97 -20.14
N ILE A 58 14.27 18.58 -18.98
CA ILE A 58 12.91 18.84 -18.47
C ILE A 58 12.19 19.81 -19.42
N LYS A 59 12.83 20.89 -19.86
CA LYS A 59 12.20 21.92 -20.70
C LYS A 59 11.97 21.46 -22.13
N LYS A 60 12.93 20.76 -22.73
CA LYS A 60 12.84 20.33 -24.14
C LYS A 60 11.92 19.12 -24.33
N TYR A 61 12.06 18.12 -23.44
CA TYR A 61 11.37 16.84 -23.60
C TYR A 61 10.18 16.63 -22.65
N HIS A 62 9.95 17.57 -21.74
CA HIS A 62 8.94 17.46 -20.69
C HIS A 62 9.08 16.20 -19.83
N TYR A 63 10.31 15.71 -19.66
CA TYR A 63 10.60 14.57 -18.81
C TYR A 63 10.55 14.95 -17.33
N LYS A 64 10.09 14.00 -16.50
CA LYS A 64 10.23 14.12 -15.05
C LYS A 64 11.69 14.08 -14.63
N TYR A 65 12.01 14.73 -13.53
CA TYR A 65 13.36 14.83 -12.99
C TYR A 65 14.07 13.45 -12.89
N GLU A 66 13.37 12.45 -12.32
CA GLU A 66 13.92 11.10 -12.15
C GLU A 66 14.20 10.40 -13.48
N VAL A 67 13.39 10.65 -14.51
CA VAL A 67 13.60 10.10 -15.86
C VAL A 67 14.86 10.72 -16.49
N CYS A 68 15.06 12.03 -16.32
CA CYS A 68 16.28 12.70 -16.76
C CYS A 68 17.52 12.07 -16.13
N LEU A 69 17.50 11.80 -14.82
CA LEU A 69 18.60 11.14 -14.12
C LEU A 69 18.84 9.70 -14.62
N VAL A 70 17.80 8.97 -14.95
CA VAL A 70 17.93 7.61 -15.51
C VAL A 70 18.66 7.68 -16.86
N TYR A 71 18.26 8.59 -17.75
CA TYR A 71 18.95 8.72 -19.04
C TYR A 71 20.41 9.16 -18.86
N LEU A 72 20.66 10.22 -18.10
CA LEU A 72 22.02 10.71 -17.86
C LEU A 72 22.97 9.66 -17.26
N LYS A 73 22.47 8.85 -16.31
CA LYS A 73 23.23 7.72 -15.75
C LYS A 73 23.55 6.63 -16.77
N ASN A 74 22.71 6.44 -17.77
CA ASN A 74 22.92 5.43 -18.79
C ASN A 74 23.83 5.94 -19.96
N LEU A 75 24.01 7.25 -20.11
CA LEU A 75 24.91 7.81 -21.13
C LEU A 75 26.37 7.38 -20.95
N TYR A 76 26.81 7.07 -19.73
CA TYR A 76 28.19 6.58 -19.49
C TYR A 76 28.49 5.25 -20.18
N TYR A 77 27.48 4.46 -20.49
CA TYR A 77 27.63 3.17 -21.18
C TYR A 77 27.62 3.31 -22.70
N ILE A 78 27.37 4.51 -23.21
CA ILE A 78 27.23 4.76 -24.64
C ILE A 78 28.57 5.19 -25.22
N GLU A 79 29.04 4.40 -26.17
CA GLU A 79 30.21 4.67 -27.02
C GLU A 79 29.76 5.19 -28.40
N ASP A 80 30.69 5.80 -29.14
CA ASP A 80 30.44 6.24 -30.51
C ASP A 80 30.51 5.05 -31.47
N LYS A 81 29.40 4.32 -31.56
CA LYS A 81 29.20 3.17 -32.46
C LYS A 81 27.74 2.97 -32.82
N GLU A 82 27.48 2.18 -33.84
CA GLU A 82 26.11 1.81 -34.19
C GLU A 82 25.54 0.76 -33.23
N TYR A 83 24.31 0.98 -32.81
CA TYR A 83 23.54 0.10 -31.92
C TYR A 83 22.35 -0.51 -32.66
N LYS A 84 21.99 -1.74 -32.33
CA LYS A 84 20.82 -2.42 -32.90
C LYS A 84 19.53 -1.97 -32.17
N SER A 85 19.63 -1.77 -30.84
CA SER A 85 18.49 -1.39 -30.00
C SER A 85 18.11 0.09 -30.18
N GLU A 86 16.82 0.36 -30.39
CA GLU A 86 16.28 1.73 -30.46
C GLU A 86 16.53 2.53 -29.16
N LYS A 87 16.52 1.89 -28.00
CA LYS A 87 16.83 2.54 -26.73
C LYS A 87 18.28 3.04 -26.67
N LEU A 88 19.22 2.26 -27.19
CA LEU A 88 20.63 2.64 -27.22
C LEU A 88 20.91 3.69 -28.30
N LYS A 89 20.26 3.63 -29.44
CA LYS A 89 20.30 4.68 -30.47
C LYS A 89 19.81 5.99 -29.87
N PHE A 90 18.68 5.98 -29.20
CA PHE A 90 18.15 7.17 -28.54
C PHE A 90 19.15 7.76 -27.53
N LEU A 91 19.78 6.92 -26.70
CA LEU A 91 20.81 7.41 -25.75
C LEU A 91 22.04 7.97 -26.46
N ARG A 92 22.46 7.39 -27.58
CA ARG A 92 23.57 7.91 -28.39
C ARG A 92 23.22 9.29 -28.96
N ASP A 93 22.05 9.40 -29.57
CA ASP A 93 21.59 10.64 -30.18
C ASP A 93 21.42 11.73 -29.09
N LEU A 94 20.87 11.36 -27.92
CA LEU A 94 20.78 12.26 -26.77
C LEU A 94 22.15 12.72 -26.26
N LYS A 95 23.14 11.80 -26.20
CA LYS A 95 24.51 12.14 -25.80
C LYS A 95 25.13 13.14 -26.76
N SER A 96 25.01 12.89 -28.08
CA SER A 96 25.50 13.78 -29.12
C SER A 96 24.84 15.15 -29.06
N GLU A 97 23.54 15.21 -28.80
CA GLU A 97 22.82 16.47 -28.60
C GLU A 97 23.33 17.25 -27.39
N LEU A 98 23.51 16.58 -26.24
CA LEU A 98 24.03 17.25 -25.04
C LEU A 98 25.47 17.74 -25.23
N ASP A 99 26.27 17.06 -26.00
CA ASP A 99 27.61 17.50 -26.41
C ASP A 99 27.55 18.74 -27.31
N GLU A 100 26.66 18.76 -28.30
CA GLU A 100 26.48 19.88 -29.24
C GLU A 100 26.09 21.20 -28.51
N TYR A 101 25.33 21.05 -27.39
CA TYR A 101 24.90 22.20 -26.57
C TYR A 101 25.82 22.50 -25.37
N ASP A 102 27.04 21.93 -25.30
CA ASP A 102 27.99 22.09 -24.19
C ASP A 102 27.37 21.76 -22.80
N LEU A 103 26.48 20.79 -22.76
CA LEU A 103 25.79 20.37 -21.54
C LEU A 103 26.44 19.21 -20.81
N LEU A 104 27.47 18.60 -21.39
CA LEU A 104 28.34 17.61 -20.73
C LEU A 104 29.70 18.28 -20.41
N ILE A 105 30.19 18.01 -19.19
CA ILE A 105 31.40 18.65 -18.64
C ILE A 105 32.54 17.63 -18.68
N TYR A 106 33.61 17.91 -19.43
CA TYR A 106 34.77 17.05 -19.59
C TYR A 106 35.96 17.59 -18.79
N ASP A 107 36.66 16.71 -18.02
CA ASP A 107 37.92 17.04 -17.35
C ASP A 107 39.11 16.48 -18.15
N GLU A 108 39.49 17.17 -19.21
CA GLU A 108 40.63 16.81 -20.07
C GLU A 108 41.96 16.80 -19.32
N TYR A 109 42.10 17.66 -18.28
CA TYR A 109 43.29 17.67 -17.44
C TYR A 109 43.41 16.40 -16.60
N PHE A 110 42.32 15.95 -15.98
CA PHE A 110 42.34 14.70 -15.23
C PHE A 110 42.72 13.53 -16.14
N LYS A 111 42.08 13.41 -17.28
CA LYS A 111 42.29 12.32 -18.23
C LYS A 111 43.73 12.25 -18.75
N SER A 112 44.29 13.40 -19.10
CA SER A 112 45.70 13.50 -19.54
C SER A 112 46.67 13.24 -18.39
N SER A 113 46.33 13.56 -17.15
CA SER A 113 47.18 13.35 -15.98
C SER A 113 47.33 11.88 -15.56
N LEU A 114 46.38 11.01 -15.96
CA LEU A 114 46.38 9.58 -15.55
C LEU A 114 47.62 8.85 -16.01
N SER A 115 48.17 9.15 -17.21
CA SER A 115 49.38 8.53 -17.73
C SER A 115 50.66 8.80 -16.90
N LYS A 116 50.61 9.84 -16.03
CA LYS A 116 51.72 10.25 -15.16
C LYS A 116 51.57 9.81 -13.71
N LYS A 117 50.49 9.09 -13.36
CA LYS A 117 50.16 8.70 -12.00
C LYS A 117 50.12 7.18 -11.84
N ASN A 118 50.46 6.72 -10.63
CA ASN A 118 50.25 5.33 -10.28
C ASN A 118 48.78 5.17 -9.87
N ILE A 119 48.05 4.29 -10.52
CA ILE A 119 46.64 4.07 -10.29
C ILE A 119 46.46 2.77 -9.53
N TYR A 120 45.82 2.86 -8.38
CA TYR A 120 45.49 1.73 -7.52
C TYR A 120 43.97 1.62 -7.39
N VAL A 121 43.48 0.39 -7.33
CA VAL A 121 42.08 0.10 -7.06
C VAL A 121 41.95 -0.81 -5.85
N TYR A 122 41.13 -0.38 -4.88
CA TYR A 122 40.76 -1.18 -3.74
C TYR A 122 39.25 -1.30 -3.66
N SER A 123 38.72 -2.49 -3.82
CA SER A 123 37.30 -2.79 -3.67
C SER A 123 37.13 -4.13 -2.96
N LYS A 124 36.19 -4.18 -2.02
CA LYS A 124 35.72 -5.43 -1.42
C LYS A 124 34.68 -6.14 -2.31
N LYS A 125 34.15 -5.42 -3.29
CA LYS A 125 33.18 -5.94 -4.26
C LYS A 125 33.87 -6.35 -5.55
N LYS A 126 33.23 -7.23 -6.29
CA LYS A 126 33.69 -7.54 -7.64
C LYS A 126 33.58 -6.30 -8.53
N ILE A 127 34.68 -5.95 -9.20
CA ILE A 127 34.71 -4.82 -10.12
C ILE A 127 33.83 -5.15 -11.32
N SER A 128 32.90 -4.23 -11.65
CA SER A 128 31.96 -4.42 -12.75
C SER A 128 32.65 -4.49 -14.11
N LYS A 129 32.02 -5.14 -15.08
CA LYS A 129 32.52 -5.23 -16.47
C LYS A 129 32.81 -3.84 -17.04
N PHE A 130 31.97 -2.87 -16.75
CA PHE A 130 32.16 -1.48 -17.16
C PHE A 130 33.47 -0.89 -16.64
N TYR A 131 33.73 -0.94 -15.34
CA TYR A 131 34.98 -0.43 -14.79
C TYR A 131 36.18 -1.26 -15.20
N LYS A 132 36.04 -2.59 -15.28
CA LYS A 132 37.11 -3.46 -15.72
C LYS A 132 37.58 -3.12 -17.13
N SER A 133 36.66 -2.85 -18.07
CA SER A 133 37.02 -2.44 -19.44
C SER A 133 37.81 -1.13 -19.51
N VAL A 134 37.57 -0.22 -18.54
CA VAL A 134 38.34 1.03 -18.43
C VAL A 134 39.71 0.77 -17.81
N PHE A 135 39.75 0.00 -16.72
CA PHE A 135 40.98 -0.28 -15.99
C PHE A 135 41.97 -1.16 -16.80
N ASP A 136 41.47 -2.02 -17.65
CA ASP A 136 42.29 -2.80 -18.60
C ASP A 136 43.02 -1.92 -19.66
N ARG A 137 42.49 -0.68 -19.88
CA ARG A 137 43.16 0.34 -20.75
C ARG A 137 44.12 1.23 -19.98
N LEU A 138 44.10 1.18 -18.65
CA LEU A 138 44.95 1.95 -17.74
C LEU A 138 45.85 0.95 -17.00
N ASP A 139 47.10 1.31 -16.77
CA ASP A 139 48.00 0.46 -15.96
C ASP A 139 47.64 0.53 -14.48
N VAL A 140 46.69 -0.32 -14.06
CA VAL A 140 46.05 -0.30 -12.74
C VAL A 140 46.58 -1.44 -11.88
N THR A 141 46.97 -1.12 -10.65
CA THR A 141 47.35 -2.13 -9.63
C THR A 141 46.19 -2.41 -8.69
N TYR A 142 45.74 -3.65 -8.60
CA TYR A 142 44.67 -4.06 -7.67
C TYR A 142 45.23 -4.41 -6.30
N LEU A 143 44.63 -3.87 -5.24
CA LEU A 143 45.00 -4.05 -3.82
C LEU A 143 44.02 -4.96 -3.08
N ASN A 144 43.62 -6.07 -3.65
CA ASN A 144 42.65 -6.96 -3.06
C ASN A 144 43.31 -8.04 -2.20
N ASN A 145 42.80 -8.29 -0.98
CA ASN A 145 43.12 -9.48 -0.21
C ASN A 145 41.95 -10.47 -0.38
N GLU A 146 42.24 -11.66 -0.86
CA GLU A 146 41.28 -12.77 -0.86
C GLU A 146 41.05 -13.21 0.59
N ILE A 147 39.81 -13.12 1.06
CA ILE A 147 39.40 -13.64 2.37
C ILE A 147 38.94 -15.08 2.16
N VAL A 148 39.76 -16.04 2.53
CA VAL A 148 39.40 -17.46 2.55
C VAL A 148 39.30 -17.94 3.98
N ASN A 149 38.20 -17.60 4.64
CA ASN A 149 37.86 -18.20 5.93
C ASN A 149 36.55 -18.97 5.82
N LYS A 150 36.63 -20.30 5.74
CA LYS A 150 35.48 -21.18 5.89
C LYS A 150 35.25 -21.39 7.41
N ARG A 151 34.29 -20.69 7.98
CA ARG A 151 33.85 -20.89 9.36
C ARG A 151 32.44 -21.51 9.41
N VAL A 152 32.08 -22.06 10.57
CA VAL A 152 30.73 -22.53 10.84
C VAL A 152 29.95 -21.40 11.51
N PHE A 153 28.79 -21.08 10.97
CA PHE A 153 27.89 -20.06 11.49
C PHE A 153 26.83 -20.67 12.41
N ASN A 154 26.50 -20.00 13.49
CA ASN A 154 25.32 -20.31 14.29
C ASN A 154 24.19 -19.37 13.88
N ILE A 155 23.11 -19.95 13.36
CA ILE A 155 21.94 -19.21 12.89
C ILE A 155 20.78 -19.52 13.83
N TYR A 156 20.20 -18.48 14.42
CA TYR A 156 19.11 -18.60 15.38
C TYR A 156 17.75 -18.53 14.68
N GLU A 157 16.96 -19.58 14.85
CA GLU A 157 15.60 -19.69 14.39
C GLU A 157 14.65 -19.07 15.41
N CYS A 158 13.93 -18.03 15.03
CA CYS A 158 12.95 -17.34 15.85
C CYS A 158 11.54 -17.58 15.29
N LYS A 159 10.53 -17.60 16.16
CA LYS A 159 9.16 -17.85 15.74
C LYS A 159 8.64 -16.77 14.78
N ASP A 160 8.73 -15.52 15.20
CA ASP A 160 8.22 -14.36 14.50
C ASP A 160 9.13 -13.15 14.70
N MET A 161 8.78 -12.00 14.16
CA MET A 161 9.56 -10.78 14.24
C MET A 161 9.75 -10.31 15.71
N GLU A 162 8.71 -10.43 16.55
CA GLU A 162 8.81 -10.04 17.96
C GLU A 162 9.78 -10.93 18.72
N SER A 163 9.71 -12.24 18.51
CA SER A 163 10.64 -13.23 19.07
C SER A 163 12.08 -12.98 18.62
N GLU A 164 12.27 -12.63 17.33
CA GLU A 164 13.60 -12.30 16.79
C GLU A 164 14.20 -11.05 17.44
N VAL A 165 13.41 -9.96 17.57
CA VAL A 165 13.89 -8.76 18.26
C VAL A 165 14.11 -9.01 19.75
N ASN A 166 13.27 -9.82 20.40
CA ASN A 166 13.44 -10.25 21.79
C ASN A 166 14.75 -11.03 21.98
N PHE A 167 15.06 -11.95 21.06
CA PHE A 167 16.34 -12.66 21.01
C PHE A 167 17.53 -11.68 21.02
N VAL A 168 17.49 -10.70 20.10
CA VAL A 168 18.55 -9.69 19.97
C VAL A 168 18.69 -8.87 21.26
N CYS A 169 17.57 -8.43 21.85
CA CYS A 169 17.58 -7.69 23.11
C CYS A 169 18.24 -8.50 24.25
N ASN A 170 17.86 -9.77 24.40
CA ASN A 170 18.43 -10.63 25.43
C ASN A 170 19.94 -10.83 25.22
N LYS A 171 20.38 -11.14 24.01
CA LYS A 171 21.80 -11.29 23.68
C LYS A 171 22.60 -10.02 23.90
N ILE A 172 22.06 -8.84 23.58
CA ILE A 172 22.70 -7.55 23.86
C ILE A 172 22.88 -7.34 25.36
N VAL A 173 21.84 -7.59 26.17
CA VAL A 173 21.91 -7.44 27.60
C VAL A 173 22.93 -8.41 28.21
N ASP A 174 22.99 -9.65 27.75
CA ASP A 174 23.96 -10.64 28.18
C ASP A 174 25.41 -10.24 27.85
N LEU A 175 25.64 -9.69 26.65
CA LEU A 175 26.94 -9.14 26.26
C LEU A 175 27.36 -7.96 27.16
N ILE A 176 26.43 -7.06 27.48
CA ILE A 176 26.72 -5.93 28.39
C ILE A 176 27.02 -6.44 29.81
N LYS A 177 26.24 -7.40 30.32
CA LYS A 177 26.47 -8.02 31.63
C LYS A 177 27.81 -8.74 31.72
N SER A 178 28.30 -9.28 30.61
CA SER A 178 29.64 -9.89 30.52
C SER A 178 30.79 -8.87 30.32
N GLY A 179 30.48 -7.56 30.37
CA GLY A 179 31.50 -6.50 30.36
C GLY A 179 31.83 -5.94 28.97
N ASN A 180 31.08 -6.29 27.93
CA ASN A 180 31.30 -5.73 26.59
C ASN A 180 30.76 -4.30 26.51
N ASP A 181 31.46 -3.44 25.77
CA ASP A 181 31.04 -2.06 25.55
C ASP A 181 29.86 -2.03 24.52
N ILE A 182 28.81 -1.33 24.92
CA ILE A 182 27.61 -1.16 24.08
C ILE A 182 27.94 -0.51 22.74
N ASN A 183 28.96 0.33 22.66
CA ASN A 183 29.37 0.98 21.39
C ASN A 183 29.98 0.01 20.39
N ASN A 184 30.37 -1.19 20.81
CA ASN A 184 30.82 -2.27 19.94
C ASN A 184 29.69 -3.16 19.46
N ILE A 185 28.42 -2.86 19.80
CA ILE A 185 27.27 -3.62 19.35
C ILE A 185 26.65 -2.96 18.11
N LYS A 186 26.50 -3.75 17.05
CA LYS A 186 26.02 -3.28 15.74
C LYS A 186 24.84 -4.12 15.27
N LEU A 187 23.84 -3.45 14.70
CA LEU A 187 22.74 -4.08 13.98
C LEU A 187 23.01 -3.96 12.47
N LEU A 188 23.09 -5.09 11.78
CA LEU A 188 23.44 -5.15 10.36
C LEU A 188 22.18 -5.25 9.50
N ASN A 189 22.08 -4.36 8.49
CA ASN A 189 21.09 -4.37 7.42
C ASN A 189 19.62 -4.49 7.91
N VAL A 190 19.29 -3.77 8.97
CA VAL A 190 17.94 -3.78 9.55
C VAL A 190 16.93 -3.21 8.57
N LYS A 191 15.88 -3.99 8.28
CA LYS A 191 14.75 -3.57 7.44
C LYS A 191 13.86 -2.55 8.15
N GLU A 192 13.26 -1.64 7.38
CA GLU A 192 12.39 -0.60 7.95
C GLU A 192 11.20 -1.18 8.74
N GLU A 193 10.67 -2.33 8.32
CA GLU A 193 9.58 -3.03 9.02
C GLU A 193 9.92 -3.42 10.46
N TYR A 194 11.21 -3.67 10.78
CA TYR A 194 11.68 -3.98 12.13
C TYR A 194 11.83 -2.75 13.02
N MET A 195 11.97 -1.56 12.46
CA MET A 195 12.38 -0.36 13.20
C MET A 195 11.42 0.03 14.31
N TYR A 196 10.11 -0.10 14.08
CA TYR A 196 9.11 0.18 15.12
C TYR A 196 9.30 -0.77 16.32
N LEU A 197 9.41 -2.06 16.03
CA LEU A 197 9.52 -3.09 17.06
C LEU A 197 10.85 -3.02 17.81
N ILE A 198 11.94 -2.78 17.10
CA ILE A 198 13.26 -2.54 17.72
C ILE A 198 13.20 -1.36 18.69
N ARG A 199 12.66 -0.21 18.26
CA ARG A 199 12.54 0.96 19.16
C ARG A 199 11.69 0.65 20.39
N LYS A 200 10.60 -0.06 20.21
CA LYS A 200 9.69 -0.46 21.29
C LYS A 200 10.38 -1.39 22.29
N LEU A 201 10.96 -2.50 21.81
CA LEU A 201 11.58 -3.50 22.69
C LEU A 201 12.87 -2.96 23.32
N PHE A 202 13.72 -2.27 22.56
CA PHE A 202 14.91 -1.64 23.12
C PHE A 202 14.57 -0.66 24.26
N GLY A 203 13.45 0.07 24.13
CA GLY A 203 12.92 0.88 25.22
C GLY A 203 12.54 0.04 26.45
N PHE A 204 11.93 -1.14 26.27
CA PHE A 204 11.56 -2.02 27.37
C PHE A 204 12.78 -2.68 28.06
N TYR A 205 13.87 -2.86 27.31
CA TYR A 205 15.12 -3.40 27.81
C TYR A 205 16.11 -2.32 28.27
N ASN A 206 15.77 -1.03 28.15
CA ASN A 206 16.64 0.11 28.40
C ASN A 206 17.93 0.09 27.56
N ILE A 207 17.86 -0.40 26.33
CA ILE A 207 18.98 -0.43 25.40
C ILE A 207 18.96 0.87 24.59
N PRO A 208 19.97 1.77 24.75
CA PRO A 208 20.05 2.97 23.94
C PRO A 208 20.39 2.65 22.50
N LEU A 209 19.57 3.16 21.59
CA LEU A 209 19.67 2.92 20.16
C LEU A 209 20.12 4.19 19.43
N GLU A 210 20.93 4.02 18.39
CA GLU A 210 21.33 5.10 17.50
C GLU A 210 20.10 5.79 16.90
N LYS A 211 20.08 7.12 16.99
CA LYS A 211 19.09 7.92 16.25
C LYS A 211 19.44 7.89 14.76
N LYS A 212 18.48 8.22 13.91
CA LYS A 212 18.77 8.41 12.48
C LYS A 212 19.93 9.40 12.35
N LYS A 213 21.05 8.97 11.72
CA LYS A 213 22.30 9.75 11.65
C LYS A 213 22.10 11.12 11.02
N THR A 214 21.21 11.19 10.08
CA THR A 214 20.91 12.38 9.31
C THR A 214 19.42 12.55 9.09
N THR A 215 18.99 13.79 8.90
CA THR A 215 17.63 14.11 8.42
C THR A 215 17.73 14.93 7.14
N SER A 216 16.83 14.71 6.18
CA SER A 216 16.83 15.49 4.95
C SER A 216 16.29 16.91 5.22
N LEU A 217 16.86 17.91 4.57
CA LEU A 217 16.38 19.28 4.64
C LEU A 217 14.88 19.39 4.31
N TYR A 218 14.40 18.58 3.38
CA TYR A 218 12.99 18.52 3.01
C TYR A 218 12.04 18.26 4.17
N SER A 219 12.47 17.45 5.17
CA SER A 219 11.67 17.09 6.34
C SER A 219 11.76 18.12 7.47
N THR A 220 12.68 19.07 7.40
CA THR A 220 12.85 20.10 8.42
C THR A 220 11.84 21.25 8.30
N ARG A 221 11.65 21.98 9.40
CA ARG A 221 10.82 23.19 9.40
C ARG A 221 11.34 24.23 8.40
N ILE A 222 12.66 24.38 8.33
CA ILE A 222 13.33 25.38 7.46
C ILE A 222 13.16 25.00 5.99
N GLY A 223 13.32 23.72 5.63
CA GLY A 223 13.10 23.26 4.26
C GLY A 223 11.66 23.46 3.79
N LYS A 224 10.67 23.26 4.68
CA LYS A 224 9.25 23.53 4.38
C LYS A 224 8.98 25.02 4.22
N TYR A 225 9.58 25.85 5.08
CA TYR A 225 9.50 27.31 4.95
C TYR A 225 10.07 27.78 3.62
N PHE A 226 11.28 27.31 3.25
CA PHE A 226 11.89 27.63 1.96
C PHE A 226 10.97 27.29 0.78
N LEU A 227 10.37 26.10 0.77
CA LEU A 227 9.45 25.70 -0.31
C LEU A 227 8.17 26.56 -0.36
N SER A 228 7.74 27.13 0.76
CA SER A 228 6.58 28.04 0.79
C SER A 228 6.92 29.46 0.37
N ALA A 229 8.21 29.82 0.32
CA ALA A 229 8.68 31.17 -0.01
C ALA A 229 9.21 31.31 -1.47
N LEU A 230 9.06 30.26 -2.31
CA LEU A 230 9.65 30.23 -3.66
C LEU A 230 9.15 31.33 -4.59
N ASP A 231 7.97 31.91 -4.33
CA ASP A 231 7.42 33.03 -5.12
C ASP A 231 8.11 34.39 -4.81
N SER A 232 8.98 34.43 -3.80
CA SER A 232 9.74 35.64 -3.41
C SER A 232 11.09 35.69 -4.14
N SER A 233 11.73 36.87 -4.16
CA SER A 233 13.08 37.00 -4.72
C SER A 233 14.10 36.22 -3.90
N LYS A 234 15.18 35.75 -4.54
CA LYS A 234 16.24 34.96 -3.87
C LYS A 234 16.85 35.73 -2.69
N GLU A 235 17.06 37.03 -2.85
CA GLU A 235 17.60 37.89 -1.80
C GLU A 235 16.67 37.94 -0.59
N SER A 236 15.37 38.14 -0.84
CA SER A 236 14.35 38.13 0.22
C SER A 236 14.26 36.81 0.94
N ILE A 237 14.34 35.70 0.20
CA ILE A 237 14.34 34.35 0.80
C ILE A 237 15.55 34.16 1.73
N VAL A 238 16.75 34.56 1.27
CA VAL A 238 18.00 34.42 2.06
C VAL A 238 17.95 35.33 3.29
N GLU A 239 17.47 36.57 3.16
CA GLU A 239 17.34 37.51 4.28
C GLU A 239 16.34 36.95 5.34
N ASN A 240 15.18 36.51 4.91
CA ASN A 240 14.17 35.96 5.81
C ASN A 240 14.65 34.68 6.52
N LEU A 241 15.29 33.74 5.79
CA LEU A 241 15.87 32.54 6.39
C LEU A 241 16.92 32.90 7.46
N THR A 242 17.79 33.86 7.15
CA THR A 242 18.85 34.29 8.09
C THR A 242 18.27 34.96 9.33
N ASN A 243 17.23 35.76 9.17
CA ASN A 243 16.59 36.49 10.25
C ASN A 243 15.71 35.63 11.14
N GLU A 244 14.90 34.74 10.57
CA GLU A 244 13.95 33.89 11.32
C GLU A 244 14.62 32.67 11.99
N PHE A 245 15.68 32.14 11.37
CA PHE A 245 16.31 30.87 11.82
C PHE A 245 17.76 31.06 12.29
N LYS A 246 18.07 32.14 13.00
CA LYS A 246 19.42 32.50 13.50
C LYS A 246 20.15 31.38 14.23
N ASN A 247 19.41 30.50 14.92
CA ASN A 247 19.98 29.39 15.71
C ASN A 247 20.24 28.11 14.87
N ASN A 248 19.83 28.08 13.63
CA ASN A 248 19.92 26.90 12.73
C ASN A 248 20.89 27.17 11.58
N THR A 249 22.08 27.66 11.88
CA THR A 249 23.06 28.13 10.89
C THR A 249 23.46 27.07 9.85
N GLU A 250 23.60 25.80 10.25
CA GLU A 250 23.95 24.71 9.33
C GLU A 250 22.85 24.46 8.29
N GLU A 251 21.58 24.44 8.71
CA GLU A 251 20.43 24.23 7.83
C GLU A 251 20.26 25.41 6.87
N VAL A 252 20.35 26.62 7.39
CA VAL A 252 20.23 27.86 6.59
C VAL A 252 21.35 27.93 5.56
N ASN A 253 22.60 27.70 5.94
CA ASN A 253 23.74 27.69 5.01
C ASN A 253 23.57 26.61 3.92
N SER A 254 23.05 25.44 4.28
CA SER A 254 22.80 24.36 3.31
C SER A 254 21.75 24.77 2.27
N ILE A 255 20.68 25.48 2.68
CA ILE A 255 19.68 26.01 1.73
C ILE A 255 20.26 27.15 0.88
N ILE A 256 21.05 28.05 1.46
CA ILE A 256 21.74 29.09 0.72
C ILE A 256 22.66 28.50 -0.36
N ASN A 257 23.39 27.43 -0.03
CA ASN A 257 24.21 26.72 -1.03
C ASN A 257 23.35 26.15 -2.15
N ILE A 258 22.19 25.53 -1.82
CA ILE A 258 21.25 25.06 -2.84
C ILE A 258 20.78 26.23 -3.73
N ILE A 259 20.41 27.38 -3.16
CA ILE A 259 19.99 28.56 -3.94
C ILE A 259 21.11 29.02 -4.88
N ASN A 260 22.36 29.02 -4.40
CA ASN A 260 23.53 29.39 -5.19
C ASN A 260 23.79 28.50 -6.40
N ASP A 261 23.40 27.20 -6.34
CA ASP A 261 23.47 26.31 -7.50
C ASP A 261 22.50 26.69 -8.63
N TYR A 262 21.53 27.57 -8.34
CA TYR A 262 20.50 28.03 -9.27
C TYR A 262 20.61 29.53 -9.62
N THR A 263 21.81 30.10 -9.58
CA THR A 263 22.03 31.53 -9.93
C THR A 263 21.59 31.88 -11.36
N TRP A 264 21.65 30.90 -12.27
CA TRP A 264 21.29 31.02 -13.68
C TRP A 264 19.76 31.00 -13.94
N VAL A 265 18.94 30.81 -12.92
CA VAL A 265 17.47 30.84 -12.98
C VAL A 265 17.00 32.15 -12.32
N GLU A 266 16.11 32.91 -12.95
CA GLU A 266 15.52 34.11 -12.35
C GLU A 266 14.43 33.75 -11.34
N ASP A 267 13.53 32.82 -11.69
CA ASP A 267 12.39 32.41 -10.89
C ASP A 267 12.58 30.96 -10.39
N LEU A 268 12.70 30.78 -9.07
CA LEU A 268 12.88 29.49 -8.42
C LEU A 268 11.66 28.55 -8.55
N THR A 269 10.48 29.10 -8.82
CA THR A 269 9.27 28.27 -9.02
C THR A 269 9.41 27.38 -10.26
N SER A 270 10.11 27.87 -11.28
CA SER A 270 10.36 27.13 -12.54
C SER A 270 11.21 25.86 -12.37
N VAL A 271 11.93 25.75 -11.25
CA VAL A 271 12.82 24.63 -10.90
C VAL A 271 12.41 23.92 -9.61
N LYS A 272 11.16 24.09 -9.17
CA LYS A 272 10.63 23.57 -7.90
C LYS A 272 10.85 22.07 -7.73
N GLU A 273 10.65 21.24 -8.76
CA GLU A 273 10.88 19.79 -8.68
C GLU A 273 12.36 19.47 -8.40
N MET A 274 13.27 20.22 -9.01
CA MET A 274 14.71 20.06 -8.80
C MET A 274 15.11 20.47 -7.38
N LEU A 275 14.56 21.57 -6.86
CA LEU A 275 14.78 22.03 -5.49
C LEU A 275 14.25 21.02 -4.46
N ILE A 276 13.07 20.44 -4.69
CA ILE A 276 12.52 19.36 -3.84
C ILE A 276 13.47 18.16 -3.81
N HIS A 277 14.04 17.79 -4.96
CA HIS A 277 14.99 16.69 -5.04
C HIS A 277 16.28 17.03 -4.27
N ASP A 278 16.80 18.23 -4.40
CA ASP A 278 18.00 18.66 -3.69
C ASP A 278 17.78 18.69 -2.18
N LEU A 279 16.65 19.24 -1.72
CA LEU A 279 16.28 19.22 -0.31
C LEU A 279 16.13 17.81 0.25
N LYS A 280 15.62 16.87 -0.54
CA LYS A 280 15.50 15.46 -0.15
C LYS A 280 16.85 14.76 -0.03
N ASN A 281 17.83 15.18 -0.82
CA ASN A 281 19.17 14.58 -0.89
C ASN A 281 20.24 15.37 -0.13
N THR A 282 19.91 16.54 0.42
CA THR A 282 20.79 17.28 1.34
C THR A 282 20.43 16.90 2.76
N TYR A 283 21.42 16.36 3.49
CA TYR A 283 21.22 15.78 4.81
C TYR A 283 21.96 16.60 5.87
N ILE A 284 21.30 16.78 7.01
CA ILE A 284 21.85 17.43 8.20
C ILE A 284 22.11 16.36 9.25
N LYS A 285 23.21 16.53 9.99
CA LYS A 285 23.58 15.62 11.06
C LYS A 285 22.63 15.76 12.25
N VAL A 286 22.20 14.64 12.81
CA VAL A 286 21.40 14.58 14.03
C VAL A 286 22.31 14.24 15.20
N GLU A 287 22.17 14.97 16.30
CA GLU A 287 22.93 14.71 17.52
C GLU A 287 22.70 13.29 18.02
N GLN A 288 23.79 12.58 18.30
CA GLN A 288 23.79 11.19 18.68
C GLN A 288 24.04 11.01 20.17
N LEU A 289 23.49 9.92 20.75
CA LEU A 289 23.84 9.48 22.09
C LEU A 289 25.30 9.06 22.13
N LYS A 290 25.98 9.28 23.28
CA LYS A 290 27.37 8.86 23.47
C LYS A 290 27.49 7.34 23.49
N ASN A 291 26.65 6.67 24.27
CA ASN A 291 26.61 5.20 24.39
C ASN A 291 25.33 4.68 23.71
N LYS A 292 25.51 3.83 22.71
CA LYS A 292 24.39 3.33 21.90
C LYS A 292 24.76 2.08 21.11
N VAL A 293 23.77 1.27 20.80
CA VAL A 293 23.81 0.29 19.72
C VAL A 293 23.68 1.04 18.38
N SER A 294 24.56 0.73 17.44
CA SER A 294 24.63 1.44 16.14
C SER A 294 24.17 0.56 14.99
N PHE A 295 23.77 1.19 13.89
CA PHE A 295 23.45 0.52 12.63
C PHE A 295 24.66 0.50 11.70
N ILE A 296 24.85 -0.63 10.99
CA ILE A 296 25.80 -0.76 9.89
C ILE A 296 25.09 -1.38 8.67
N ASN A 297 25.61 -1.07 7.49
CA ASN A 297 25.09 -1.60 6.23
C ASN A 297 26.01 -2.68 5.67
N LEU A 298 25.49 -3.49 4.74
CA LEU A 298 26.32 -4.44 3.98
C LEU A 298 27.47 -3.72 3.29
N GLY A 299 28.69 -4.20 3.51
CA GLY A 299 29.93 -3.65 2.95
C GLY A 299 30.62 -2.60 3.83
N GLU A 300 30.03 -2.14 4.94
CA GLU A 300 30.74 -1.32 5.91
C GLU A 300 31.70 -2.17 6.75
N VAL A 301 32.83 -1.58 7.18
CA VAL A 301 33.84 -2.30 7.95
C VAL A 301 33.42 -2.43 9.40
N ALA A 302 33.32 -3.67 9.90
CA ALA A 302 33.21 -3.94 11.33
C ALA A 302 34.62 -4.09 11.95
N ASN A 303 34.82 -3.60 13.17
CA ASN A 303 36.06 -3.81 13.90
C ASN A 303 36.07 -5.21 14.53
N SER A 304 37.25 -5.76 14.81
CA SER A 304 37.40 -7.08 15.44
C SER A 304 36.75 -7.20 16.84
N LYS A 305 36.50 -6.07 17.49
CA LYS A 305 35.78 -6.00 18.79
C LYS A 305 34.28 -5.88 18.65
N ASP A 306 33.76 -5.64 17.45
CA ASP A 306 32.34 -5.42 17.26
C ASP A 306 31.56 -6.76 17.29
N TYR A 307 30.43 -6.74 17.97
CA TYR A 307 29.41 -7.79 17.93
C TYR A 307 28.32 -7.36 16.97
N VAL A 308 28.20 -8.09 15.87
CA VAL A 308 27.29 -7.73 14.76
C VAL A 308 26.10 -8.68 14.74
N PHE A 309 24.91 -8.12 14.81
CA PHE A 309 23.64 -8.84 14.73
C PHE A 309 23.04 -8.68 13.33
N LEU A 310 23.00 -9.78 12.58
CA LEU A 310 22.29 -9.86 11.31
C LEU A 310 20.90 -10.44 11.55
N MET A 311 19.89 -9.60 11.44
CA MET A 311 18.49 -9.97 11.61
C MET A 311 17.81 -10.22 10.24
N SER A 312 16.68 -10.89 10.28
CA SER A 312 15.87 -11.15 9.07
C SER A 312 16.67 -11.86 7.97
N PHE A 313 17.47 -12.87 8.36
CA PHE A 313 18.21 -13.70 7.41
C PHE A 313 17.27 -14.66 6.68
N ASN A 314 16.26 -14.09 6.01
CA ASN A 314 15.21 -14.77 5.31
C ASN A 314 15.39 -14.64 3.79
N GLU A 315 14.84 -15.60 3.05
CA GLU A 315 14.80 -15.56 1.59
C GLU A 315 14.14 -14.28 1.08
N GLY A 316 14.71 -13.67 0.04
CA GLY A 316 14.27 -12.39 -0.51
C GLY A 316 14.78 -11.15 0.24
N ASN A 317 15.34 -11.29 1.45
CA ASN A 317 15.93 -10.17 2.20
C ASN A 317 17.45 -10.09 2.05
N ILE A 318 18.15 -11.21 2.13
CA ILE A 318 19.60 -11.32 1.99
C ILE A 318 19.93 -12.63 1.27
N PRO A 319 20.71 -12.58 0.18
CA PRO A 319 21.09 -11.36 -0.54
C PRO A 319 19.92 -10.68 -1.21
N GLN A 320 20.05 -9.40 -1.52
CA GLN A 320 19.06 -8.68 -2.32
C GLN A 320 19.02 -9.26 -3.73
N THR A 321 17.84 -9.62 -4.21
CA THR A 321 17.61 -10.10 -5.57
C THR A 321 17.31 -8.93 -6.50
N PHE A 322 18.14 -8.75 -7.52
CA PHE A 322 17.91 -7.78 -8.59
C PHE A 322 16.93 -8.35 -9.61
N LYS A 323 16.10 -7.49 -10.18
CA LYS A 323 15.16 -7.79 -11.28
C LYS A 323 15.54 -6.97 -12.50
N ASP A 324 15.15 -7.42 -13.67
CA ASP A 324 15.41 -6.71 -14.94
C ASP A 324 14.39 -5.54 -15.10
N GLU A 325 14.56 -4.52 -14.27
CA GLU A 325 13.73 -3.29 -14.24
C GLU A 325 14.53 -2.05 -14.67
N GLU A 326 15.77 -2.24 -15.11
CA GLU A 326 16.64 -1.16 -15.55
C GLU A 326 16.24 -0.65 -16.96
N TYR A 327 16.56 0.60 -17.27
CA TYR A 327 16.30 1.16 -18.61
C TYR A 327 16.97 0.34 -19.71
N ILE A 328 18.23 -0.04 -19.51
CA ILE A 328 18.97 -0.98 -20.36
C ILE A 328 18.66 -2.40 -19.85
N SER A 329 17.70 -3.07 -20.47
CA SER A 329 17.27 -4.41 -20.11
C SER A 329 18.28 -5.51 -20.51
N ASP A 330 18.17 -6.68 -19.88
CA ASP A 330 19.16 -7.77 -20.03
C ASP A 330 19.40 -8.19 -21.48
N ASN A 331 18.38 -8.14 -22.33
CA ASN A 331 18.48 -8.50 -23.75
C ASN A 331 19.38 -7.57 -24.59
N ILE A 332 19.64 -6.34 -24.11
CA ILE A 332 20.47 -5.36 -24.82
C ILE A 332 21.76 -5.00 -24.07
N LYS A 333 21.95 -5.48 -22.84
CA LYS A 333 23.16 -5.23 -22.02
C LYS A 333 24.45 -5.70 -22.67
N SER A 334 24.39 -6.74 -23.51
CA SER A 334 25.55 -7.24 -24.28
C SER A 334 26.10 -6.21 -25.25
N GLU A 335 25.28 -5.31 -25.80
CA GLU A 335 25.72 -4.26 -26.72
C GLU A 335 26.57 -3.19 -26.04
N VAL A 336 26.44 -3.01 -24.72
CA VAL A 336 27.17 -2.01 -23.93
C VAL A 336 28.08 -2.62 -22.86
N ASN A 337 28.29 -3.92 -22.90
CA ASN A 337 29.22 -4.68 -22.05
C ASN A 337 29.02 -4.41 -20.54
N ILE A 338 27.79 -4.48 -20.06
CA ILE A 338 27.47 -4.39 -18.63
C ILE A 338 26.84 -5.70 -18.13
N GLU A 339 26.89 -5.91 -16.81
CA GLU A 339 26.39 -7.13 -16.18
C GLU A 339 24.89 -7.30 -16.38
N THR A 340 24.49 -8.51 -16.74
CA THR A 340 23.09 -8.94 -16.71
C THR A 340 22.57 -9.04 -15.27
N THR A 341 21.27 -9.06 -15.11
CA THR A 341 20.61 -9.25 -13.80
C THR A 341 21.05 -10.56 -13.14
N LEU A 342 21.20 -11.63 -13.90
CA LEU A 342 21.69 -12.91 -13.39
C LEU A 342 23.13 -12.79 -12.86
N GLU A 343 24.02 -12.15 -13.61
CA GLU A 343 25.41 -11.95 -13.18
C GLU A 343 25.50 -11.06 -11.93
N LYS A 344 24.67 -10.01 -11.84
CA LYS A 344 24.57 -9.17 -10.64
C LYS A 344 24.12 -9.99 -9.42
N ASN A 345 23.12 -10.87 -9.57
CA ASN A 345 22.64 -11.72 -8.48
C ASN A 345 23.70 -12.72 -8.01
N ILE A 346 24.41 -13.35 -8.92
CA ILE A 346 25.53 -14.26 -8.58
C ILE A 346 26.65 -13.50 -7.84
N ASN A 347 27.04 -12.32 -8.33
CA ASN A 347 28.06 -11.52 -7.70
C ASN A 347 27.63 -11.05 -6.30
N SER A 348 26.36 -10.60 -6.15
CA SER A 348 25.80 -10.18 -4.87
C SER A 348 25.82 -11.29 -3.82
N LYS A 349 25.49 -12.53 -4.20
CA LYS A 349 25.58 -13.67 -3.27
C LYS A 349 27.00 -13.85 -2.74
N LYS A 350 28.00 -13.86 -3.65
CA LYS A 350 29.40 -14.00 -3.26
C LYS A 350 29.88 -12.84 -2.40
N GLU A 351 29.58 -11.61 -2.79
CA GLU A 351 29.98 -10.41 -2.04
C GLU A 351 29.41 -10.39 -0.61
N VAL A 352 28.13 -10.78 -0.45
CA VAL A 352 27.51 -10.87 0.88
C VAL A 352 28.17 -11.97 1.70
N LEU A 353 28.44 -13.14 1.13
CA LEU A 353 29.10 -14.23 1.82
C LEU A 353 30.51 -13.84 2.29
N ASP A 354 31.32 -13.23 1.41
CA ASP A 354 32.66 -12.74 1.72
C ASP A 354 32.62 -11.69 2.83
N PHE A 355 31.63 -10.80 2.78
CA PHE A 355 31.42 -9.80 3.82
C PHE A 355 31.07 -10.44 5.18
N LEU A 356 30.15 -11.40 5.23
CA LEU A 356 29.77 -12.09 6.46
C LEU A 356 30.95 -12.89 7.04
N ASN A 357 31.78 -13.48 6.19
CA ASN A 357 33.01 -14.16 6.61
C ASN A 357 34.06 -13.21 7.20
N SER A 358 34.04 -11.93 6.84
CA SER A 358 34.99 -10.92 7.33
C SER A 358 34.65 -10.39 8.73
N ILE A 359 33.49 -10.74 9.30
CA ILE A 359 33.04 -10.25 10.61
C ILE A 359 33.37 -11.29 11.69
N ASP A 360 34.21 -10.96 12.67
CA ASP A 360 34.66 -11.91 13.71
C ASP A 360 33.52 -12.40 14.59
N ASN A 361 32.74 -11.50 15.17
CA ASN A 361 31.66 -11.81 16.11
C ASN A 361 30.29 -11.55 15.46
N LEU A 362 29.86 -12.45 14.56
CA LEU A 362 28.58 -12.36 13.86
C LEU A 362 27.56 -13.28 14.49
N ILE A 363 26.37 -12.73 14.79
CA ILE A 363 25.19 -13.42 15.29
C ILE A 363 24.08 -13.27 14.24
N ILE A 364 23.58 -14.40 13.73
CA ILE A 364 22.59 -14.41 12.64
C ILE A 364 21.27 -14.93 13.19
N SER A 365 20.15 -14.27 12.82
CA SER A 365 18.81 -14.73 13.16
C SER A 365 17.83 -14.61 11.97
N TYR A 366 16.80 -15.44 11.98
CA TYR A 366 15.72 -15.39 11.02
C TYR A 366 14.39 -15.76 11.68
N LYS A 367 13.27 -15.31 11.09
CA LYS A 367 11.93 -15.62 11.54
C LYS A 367 11.28 -16.73 10.69
N LEU A 368 10.41 -17.53 11.31
CA LEU A 368 9.66 -18.58 10.61
C LEU A 368 8.33 -18.10 10.05
N GLU A 369 7.66 -17.21 10.77
CA GLU A 369 6.32 -16.75 10.40
C GLU A 369 6.09 -15.28 10.77
N GLU A 370 5.12 -14.65 10.11
CA GLU A 370 4.57 -13.36 10.50
C GLU A 370 3.09 -13.32 10.11
N GLY A 371 2.21 -13.33 11.11
CA GLY A 371 0.78 -13.51 10.89
C GLY A 371 0.47 -14.89 10.28
N SER A 372 0.00 -14.90 9.04
CA SER A 372 -0.31 -16.14 8.29
C SER A 372 0.73 -16.47 7.21
N ILE A 373 1.83 -15.73 7.14
CA ILE A 373 2.87 -15.91 6.13
C ILE A 373 4.04 -16.66 6.74
N SER A 374 4.49 -17.74 6.08
CA SER A 374 5.69 -18.49 6.45
C SER A 374 6.91 -17.97 5.68
N TYR A 375 8.06 -17.97 6.34
CA TYR A 375 9.33 -17.49 5.79
C TYR A 375 10.39 -18.58 5.86
N ASN A 376 11.14 -18.72 4.78
CA ASN A 376 12.29 -19.63 4.72
C ASN A 376 13.57 -18.89 5.10
N ILE A 377 14.56 -19.65 5.54
CA ILE A 377 15.94 -19.17 5.69
C ILE A 377 16.47 -18.73 4.32
N SER A 378 17.39 -17.78 4.32
CA SER A 378 18.03 -17.28 3.08
C SER A 378 18.68 -18.40 2.27
N SER A 379 18.51 -18.35 0.95
CA SER A 379 19.21 -19.25 0.01
C SER A 379 20.75 -19.13 0.05
N LEU A 380 21.28 -18.07 0.67
CA LEU A 380 22.70 -17.93 0.91
C LEU A 380 23.23 -19.02 1.85
N SER A 381 22.37 -19.57 2.72
CA SER A 381 22.73 -20.67 3.63
C SER A 381 23.21 -21.93 2.89
N GLU A 382 22.81 -22.14 1.64
CA GLU A 382 23.25 -23.28 0.82
C GLU A 382 24.77 -23.24 0.54
N GLU A 383 25.38 -22.04 0.59
CA GLU A 383 26.81 -21.83 0.36
C GLU A 383 27.60 -21.69 1.68
N MET A 384 26.91 -21.82 2.84
CA MET A 384 27.46 -21.65 4.19
C MET A 384 27.55 -22.96 4.95
N ASN A 385 28.56 -23.12 5.81
CA ASN A 385 28.55 -24.14 6.84
C ASN A 385 27.88 -23.56 8.07
N TYR A 386 26.74 -24.12 8.51
CA TYR A 386 25.99 -23.56 9.63
C TYR A 386 25.28 -24.61 10.50
N ASN A 387 25.00 -24.20 11.73
CA ASN A 387 24.13 -24.91 12.65
C ASN A 387 22.87 -24.04 12.90
N VAL A 388 21.69 -24.66 12.90
CA VAL A 388 20.45 -23.98 13.31
C VAL A 388 20.23 -24.20 14.79
N LEU A 389 20.05 -23.12 15.52
CA LEU A 389 19.75 -23.11 16.95
C LEU A 389 18.36 -22.52 17.15
N LYS A 390 17.43 -23.30 17.69
CA LYS A 390 16.08 -22.79 18.00
C LYS A 390 16.14 -21.86 19.19
N PHE A 391 15.58 -20.69 19.03
CA PHE A 391 15.40 -19.75 20.13
C PHE A 391 14.03 -19.96 20.78
N GLU A 392 14.03 -20.24 22.05
CA GLU A 392 12.85 -20.17 22.89
C GLU A 392 12.86 -18.84 23.64
N ASP A 393 11.74 -18.14 23.65
CA ASP A 393 11.64 -16.82 24.28
C ASP A 393 12.10 -16.85 25.73
N GLU A 394 13.07 -15.99 26.05
CA GLU A 394 13.66 -15.82 27.37
C GLU A 394 13.06 -14.59 28.08
N TYR A 395 12.81 -14.71 29.36
CA TYR A 395 12.15 -13.70 30.18
C TYR A 395 13.00 -13.25 31.36
N ASN A 396 14.31 -13.18 31.19
CA ASN A 396 15.26 -12.95 32.26
C ASN A 396 15.75 -11.49 32.37
N ASN A 397 15.60 -10.71 31.30
CA ASN A 397 16.34 -9.46 31.16
C ASN A 397 15.47 -8.19 31.16
N SER A 398 14.12 -8.28 31.08
CA SER A 398 13.25 -7.12 31.14
C SER A 398 11.92 -7.39 31.86
N ASN A 399 11.76 -6.82 33.05
CA ASN A 399 10.50 -6.89 33.79
C ASN A 399 9.33 -6.18 33.03
N ILE A 400 9.62 -5.12 32.29
CA ILE A 400 8.61 -4.37 31.55
C ILE A 400 8.08 -5.23 30.40
N TYR A 401 8.97 -5.79 29.59
CA TYR A 401 8.59 -6.68 28.50
C TYR A 401 7.80 -7.87 29.00
N ASN A 402 8.28 -8.54 30.06
CA ASN A 402 7.63 -9.71 30.62
C ASN A 402 6.21 -9.43 31.10
N LYS A 403 5.99 -8.30 31.79
CA LYS A 403 4.65 -7.90 32.26
C LYS A 403 3.71 -7.58 31.12
N ILE A 404 4.19 -6.88 30.09
CA ILE A 404 3.40 -6.59 28.89
C ILE A 404 3.06 -7.90 28.14
N ARG A 405 4.05 -8.78 28.00
CA ARG A 405 3.84 -10.07 27.35
C ARG A 405 2.82 -10.93 28.11
N LEU A 406 2.97 -11.00 29.43
CA LEU A 406 2.00 -11.70 30.29
C LEU A 406 0.60 -11.11 30.16
N SER A 407 0.46 -9.79 30.13
CA SER A 407 -0.83 -9.12 29.92
C SER A 407 -1.49 -9.56 28.60
N ASN A 408 -0.74 -9.57 27.50
CA ASN A 408 -1.23 -10.02 26.19
C ASN A 408 -1.68 -11.50 26.21
N LEU A 409 -0.91 -12.36 26.88
CA LEU A 409 -1.23 -13.78 27.03
C LEU A 409 -2.48 -14.00 27.90
N LEU A 410 -2.65 -13.20 28.95
CA LEU A 410 -3.84 -13.23 29.79
C LEU A 410 -5.08 -12.72 29.04
N ASP A 411 -4.92 -11.74 28.14
CA ASP A 411 -5.98 -11.33 27.21
C ASP A 411 -6.41 -12.47 26.27
N LEU A 412 -5.45 -13.19 25.69
CA LEU A 412 -5.74 -14.37 24.88
C LEU A 412 -6.48 -15.46 25.67
N TYR A 413 -6.08 -15.68 26.93
CA TYR A 413 -6.78 -16.58 27.80
C TYR A 413 -8.22 -16.09 28.08
N SER A 414 -8.39 -14.83 28.40
CA SER A 414 -9.72 -14.27 28.68
C SER A 414 -10.65 -14.30 27.47
N LYS A 415 -10.12 -13.98 26.26
CA LYS A 415 -10.91 -13.94 25.03
C LYS A 415 -11.22 -15.34 24.46
N TYR A 416 -10.24 -16.22 24.47
CA TYR A 416 -10.28 -17.45 23.69
C TYR A 416 -10.05 -18.71 24.54
N GLY A 417 -9.73 -18.60 25.82
CA GLY A 417 -9.40 -19.73 26.69
C GLY A 417 -8.03 -20.37 26.36
N VAL A 418 -7.18 -19.67 25.61
CA VAL A 418 -5.88 -20.20 25.17
C VAL A 418 -4.85 -20.04 26.30
N VAL A 419 -4.27 -21.16 26.76
CA VAL A 419 -3.15 -21.19 27.69
C VAL A 419 -1.95 -21.82 26.99
N THR A 420 -0.83 -21.10 26.97
CA THR A 420 0.44 -21.58 26.41
C THR A 420 1.41 -21.95 27.53
N LYS A 421 2.48 -22.70 27.20
CA LYS A 421 3.60 -22.94 28.15
C LYS A 421 4.22 -21.63 28.64
N GLU A 422 4.29 -20.65 27.75
CA GLU A 422 4.75 -19.29 28.02
C GLU A 422 3.90 -18.61 29.11
N THR A 423 2.56 -18.68 28.99
CA THR A 423 1.64 -18.14 29.99
C THR A 423 1.94 -18.69 31.38
N SER A 424 2.10 -20.01 31.49
CA SER A 424 2.39 -20.66 32.78
C SER A 424 3.75 -20.25 33.35
N LYS A 425 4.79 -20.15 32.50
CA LYS A 425 6.14 -19.71 32.88
C LYS A 425 6.14 -18.26 33.42
N LEU A 426 5.47 -17.36 32.70
CA LEU A 426 5.39 -15.95 33.12
C LEU A 426 4.55 -15.74 34.38
N LEU A 427 3.42 -16.46 34.52
CA LEU A 427 2.62 -16.41 35.74
C LEU A 427 3.39 -16.87 36.97
N SER A 428 4.26 -17.91 36.83
CA SER A 428 5.09 -18.35 37.94
C SER A 428 6.15 -17.30 38.37
N ASN A 429 6.61 -16.50 37.42
CA ASN A 429 7.57 -15.42 37.69
C ASN A 429 6.91 -14.17 38.27
N TYR A 430 5.61 -13.98 38.06
CA TYR A 430 4.83 -12.80 38.48
C TYR A 430 3.56 -13.20 39.20
N PRO A 431 3.62 -13.88 40.39
CA PRO A 431 2.45 -14.41 41.08
C PRO A 431 1.47 -13.33 41.57
N ASP A 432 1.95 -12.11 41.75
CA ASP A 432 1.16 -10.98 42.23
C ASP A 432 0.31 -10.29 41.12
N ILE A 433 0.49 -10.70 39.86
CA ILE A 433 -0.32 -10.16 38.77
C ILE A 433 -1.67 -10.88 38.75
N ASN A 434 -2.66 -10.23 39.32
CA ASN A 434 -4.07 -10.64 39.19
C ASN A 434 -4.65 -10.05 37.93
N TYR A 435 -4.95 -10.90 36.98
CA TYR A 435 -5.71 -10.50 35.81
C TYR A 435 -7.16 -10.28 36.19
N LEU A 436 -7.61 -9.04 36.14
CA LEU A 436 -9.05 -8.73 36.23
C LEU A 436 -9.71 -9.25 34.97
N SER A 437 -10.43 -10.36 35.07
CA SER A 437 -11.13 -10.94 33.94
C SER A 437 -12.09 -9.90 33.35
N TYR A 438 -11.77 -9.39 32.17
CA TYR A 438 -12.65 -8.50 31.46
C TYR A 438 -13.94 -9.25 31.08
N ASN A 439 -15.07 -8.70 31.51
CA ASN A 439 -16.37 -9.20 31.11
C ASN A 439 -16.89 -8.35 29.95
N ASN A 440 -16.93 -8.96 28.76
CA ASN A 440 -17.44 -8.30 27.55
C ASN A 440 -18.96 -8.26 27.45
N LYS A 441 -19.69 -8.69 28.49
CA LYS A 441 -21.15 -8.63 28.48
C LYS A 441 -21.58 -7.17 28.60
N PHE A 442 -22.08 -6.67 27.51
CA PHE A 442 -22.67 -5.34 27.46
C PHE A 442 -24.01 -5.36 28.21
N LYS A 443 -24.17 -4.46 29.18
CA LYS A 443 -25.34 -4.43 30.04
C LYS A 443 -26.55 -3.69 29.45
N GLY A 444 -26.45 -3.25 28.20
CA GLY A 444 -27.47 -2.42 27.57
C GLY A 444 -27.35 -0.95 27.95
N ILE A 445 -28.27 -0.16 27.47
CA ILE A 445 -28.34 1.27 27.76
C ILE A 445 -29.63 1.56 28.54
N ASP A 446 -29.56 2.59 29.34
CA ASP A 446 -30.76 3.24 29.91
C ASP A 446 -31.63 3.78 28.77
N LYS A 447 -32.83 3.24 28.63
CA LYS A 447 -33.78 3.63 27.58
C LYS A 447 -34.08 5.12 27.55
N SER A 448 -33.96 5.81 28.69
CA SER A 448 -34.17 7.27 28.79
C SER A 448 -33.12 8.08 28.02
N LYS A 449 -32.00 7.49 27.69
CA LYS A 449 -30.86 8.10 26.94
C LYS A 449 -30.91 7.84 25.43
N LEU A 450 -31.89 7.03 24.97
CA LEU A 450 -32.05 6.76 23.53
C LEU A 450 -32.89 7.89 22.90
N ASP A 451 -32.58 8.18 21.63
CA ASP A 451 -33.35 9.10 20.83
C ASP A 451 -34.82 8.61 20.73
N LYS A 452 -35.78 9.50 20.98
CA LYS A 452 -37.20 9.20 20.83
C LYS A 452 -37.61 9.02 19.37
N ASN A 453 -36.89 9.66 18.45
CA ASN A 453 -37.12 9.57 17.01
C ASN A 453 -36.12 8.59 16.38
N ILE A 454 -36.57 7.44 15.97
CA ILE A 454 -35.70 6.42 15.37
C ILE A 454 -35.87 6.46 13.86
N LEU A 455 -34.77 6.76 13.16
CA LEU A 455 -34.68 6.68 11.72
C LEU A 455 -33.81 5.49 11.32
N LEU A 456 -34.39 4.51 10.66
CA LEU A 456 -33.66 3.38 10.09
C LEU A 456 -33.63 3.44 8.56
N SER A 457 -32.58 2.91 8.00
CA SER A 457 -32.38 2.72 6.57
C SER A 457 -31.82 1.31 6.31
N TYR A 458 -31.66 0.93 5.04
CA TYR A 458 -31.01 -0.35 4.73
C TYR A 458 -29.66 -0.54 5.43
N SER A 459 -28.77 0.44 5.34
CA SER A 459 -27.42 0.32 5.92
C SER A 459 -27.43 0.20 7.44
N THR A 460 -28.30 0.95 8.11
CA THR A 460 -28.44 0.89 9.56
C THR A 460 -29.08 -0.42 10.02
N LEU A 461 -30.06 -0.91 9.27
CA LEU A 461 -30.71 -2.19 9.50
C LEU A 461 -29.75 -3.37 9.32
N ASP A 462 -28.98 -3.39 8.24
CA ASP A 462 -27.96 -4.41 7.95
C ASP A 462 -26.90 -4.45 9.05
N ASN A 463 -26.42 -3.28 9.52
CA ASN A 463 -25.52 -3.18 10.66
C ASN A 463 -26.12 -3.80 11.93
N TYR A 464 -27.38 -3.51 12.23
CA TYR A 464 -28.07 -4.04 13.42
C TYR A 464 -28.16 -5.57 13.38
N TYR A 465 -28.57 -6.12 12.26
CA TYR A 465 -28.69 -7.57 12.11
C TYR A 465 -27.36 -8.29 12.03
N ARG A 466 -26.34 -7.72 11.45
CA ARG A 466 -24.98 -8.28 11.45
C ARG A 466 -24.40 -8.35 12.87
N CYS A 467 -24.54 -7.28 13.65
CA CYS A 467 -24.14 -7.21 15.06
C CYS A 467 -24.75 -5.96 15.70
N SER A 468 -25.67 -6.15 16.64
CA SER A 468 -26.34 -5.01 17.28
C SER A 468 -25.40 -4.11 18.10
N PHE A 469 -24.28 -4.64 18.61
CA PHE A 469 -23.25 -3.82 19.24
C PHE A 469 -22.51 -2.91 18.23
N ARG A 470 -22.26 -3.40 17.02
CA ARG A 470 -21.70 -2.55 15.95
C ARG A 470 -22.64 -1.41 15.59
N TYR A 471 -23.94 -1.71 15.46
CA TYR A 471 -24.96 -0.68 15.24
C TYR A 471 -24.94 0.37 16.34
N TYR A 472 -24.80 -0.04 17.60
CA TYR A 472 -24.71 0.87 18.73
C TYR A 472 -23.56 1.86 18.60
N ILE A 473 -22.36 1.36 18.25
CA ILE A 473 -21.17 2.22 18.10
C ILE A 473 -21.31 3.15 16.89
N ASP A 474 -21.73 2.61 15.75
CA ASP A 474 -21.78 3.37 14.49
C ASP A 474 -22.96 4.35 14.45
N ASN A 475 -24.15 3.93 14.90
CA ASN A 475 -25.40 4.64 14.64
C ASN A 475 -25.96 5.36 15.87
N VAL A 476 -25.79 4.80 17.07
CA VAL A 476 -26.27 5.43 18.33
C VAL A 476 -25.21 6.36 18.89
N LEU A 477 -23.99 5.87 19.09
CA LEU A 477 -22.87 6.68 19.60
C LEU A 477 -22.21 7.55 18.52
N LYS A 478 -22.45 7.25 17.25
CA LYS A 478 -21.87 7.96 16.08
C LYS A 478 -20.34 8.06 16.10
N LEU A 479 -19.68 7.02 16.62
CA LEU A 479 -18.21 6.94 16.70
C LEU A 479 -17.58 6.39 15.42
N GLY A 480 -18.38 5.90 14.48
CA GLY A 480 -17.91 5.46 13.17
C GLY A 480 -17.43 6.64 12.34
N ILE A 481 -16.13 6.69 12.06
CA ILE A 481 -15.57 7.68 11.14
C ILE A 481 -15.81 7.17 9.71
N PHE A 482 -16.53 7.94 8.92
CA PHE A 482 -16.66 7.71 7.48
C PHE A 482 -15.48 8.39 6.78
N GLU A 483 -14.57 7.60 6.25
CA GLU A 483 -13.51 8.07 5.36
C GLU A 483 -13.93 7.81 3.92
N GLU A 484 -14.19 8.88 3.19
CA GLU A 484 -14.50 8.75 1.78
C GLU A 484 -13.23 8.38 0.99
N THR A 485 -13.18 7.14 0.53
CA THR A 485 -12.11 6.65 -0.32
C THR A 485 -12.31 7.08 -1.77
N PHE A 486 -11.26 6.99 -2.61
CA PHE A 486 -11.38 7.24 -4.05
C PHE A 486 -12.44 6.35 -4.72
N MET A 487 -12.58 5.09 -4.27
CA MET A 487 -13.60 4.18 -4.82
C MET A 487 -15.03 4.58 -4.45
N THR A 488 -15.26 5.08 -3.22
CA THR A 488 -16.57 5.60 -2.83
C THR A 488 -16.90 6.88 -3.57
N PHE A 489 -15.91 7.74 -3.82
CA PHE A 489 -16.06 8.93 -4.65
C PHE A 489 -16.49 8.57 -6.07
N ILE A 490 -15.84 7.57 -6.70
CA ILE A 490 -16.25 7.07 -8.04
C ILE A 490 -17.70 6.55 -8.00
N GLY A 491 -18.08 5.84 -6.94
CA GLY A 491 -19.46 5.40 -6.74
C GLY A 491 -20.43 6.56 -6.79
N SER A 492 -20.22 7.61 -6.00
CA SER A 492 -21.05 8.81 -5.93
C SER A 492 -21.11 9.56 -7.26
N LEU A 493 -19.97 9.67 -7.97
CA LEU A 493 -19.90 10.29 -9.29
C LEU A 493 -20.75 9.53 -10.33
N TYR A 494 -20.64 8.19 -10.35
CA TYR A 494 -21.42 7.39 -11.28
C TYR A 494 -22.92 7.48 -11.00
N HIS A 495 -23.34 7.37 -9.74
CA HIS A 495 -24.75 7.53 -9.35
C HIS A 495 -25.29 8.91 -9.75
N TYR A 496 -24.53 9.99 -9.47
CA TYR A 496 -24.93 11.33 -9.88
C TYR A 496 -25.14 11.44 -11.39
N ILE A 497 -24.15 11.05 -12.19
CA ILE A 497 -24.24 11.17 -13.66
C ILE A 497 -25.38 10.30 -14.20
N LEU A 498 -25.54 9.08 -13.72
CA LEU A 498 -26.62 8.18 -14.14
C LEU A 498 -28.01 8.70 -13.72
N SER A 499 -28.10 9.47 -12.64
CA SER A 499 -29.39 10.07 -12.22
C SER A 499 -29.85 11.24 -13.09
N ILE A 500 -28.92 11.89 -13.79
CA ILE A 500 -29.21 13.07 -14.62
C ILE A 500 -29.12 12.79 -16.12
N MET A 501 -28.69 11.59 -16.56
CA MET A 501 -28.39 11.26 -17.97
C MET A 501 -29.59 11.38 -18.93
N ASP A 502 -30.82 11.39 -18.42
CA ASP A 502 -32.05 11.49 -19.21
C ASP A 502 -32.62 12.92 -19.28
N LYS A 503 -31.93 13.92 -18.69
CA LYS A 503 -32.32 15.34 -18.80
C LYS A 503 -32.10 15.85 -20.24
N GLU A 504 -32.97 16.75 -20.71
CA GLU A 504 -32.94 17.27 -22.10
C GLU A 504 -31.60 17.91 -22.48
N ASN A 505 -30.95 18.61 -21.57
CA ASN A 505 -29.68 19.32 -21.82
C ASN A 505 -28.48 18.60 -21.13
N PHE A 506 -28.53 17.27 -21.06
CA PHE A 506 -27.44 16.50 -20.46
C PHE A 506 -26.19 16.52 -21.34
N ASP A 507 -25.08 17.00 -20.76
CA ASP A 507 -23.73 16.97 -21.33
C ASP A 507 -22.83 16.25 -20.36
N LEU A 508 -22.33 15.07 -20.73
CA LEU A 508 -21.49 14.24 -19.89
C LEU A 508 -20.21 14.95 -19.48
N ASP A 509 -19.55 15.64 -20.44
CA ASP A 509 -18.27 16.26 -20.18
C ASP A 509 -18.39 17.37 -19.14
N LYS A 510 -19.40 18.21 -19.32
CA LYS A 510 -19.69 19.32 -18.42
C LYS A 510 -20.10 18.85 -17.02
N GLU A 511 -21.03 17.91 -16.92
CA GLU A 511 -21.54 17.42 -15.63
C GLU A 511 -20.49 16.63 -14.86
N TYR A 512 -19.68 15.83 -15.56
CA TYR A 512 -18.56 15.08 -14.98
C TYR A 512 -17.51 16.01 -14.37
N ASP A 513 -17.08 17.01 -15.13
CA ASP A 513 -16.06 17.96 -14.69
C ASP A 513 -16.59 18.87 -13.57
N ASN A 514 -17.88 19.25 -13.61
CA ASN A 514 -18.51 20.02 -12.54
C ASN A 514 -18.54 19.24 -11.24
N PHE A 515 -18.93 17.97 -11.24
CA PHE A 515 -18.96 17.14 -10.05
C PHE A 515 -17.58 17.03 -9.38
N ILE A 516 -16.53 16.84 -10.20
CA ILE A 516 -15.15 16.78 -9.69
C ILE A 516 -14.75 18.11 -9.06
N LYS A 517 -15.04 19.24 -9.72
CA LYS A 517 -14.72 20.58 -9.20
C LYS A 517 -15.46 20.90 -7.90
N GLU A 518 -16.75 20.60 -7.83
CA GLU A 518 -17.58 20.86 -6.64
C GLU A 518 -17.18 20.01 -5.43
N SER A 519 -16.55 18.86 -5.68
CA SER A 519 -16.05 18.00 -4.59
C SER A 519 -14.94 18.64 -3.75
N ASN A 520 -14.28 19.68 -4.25
CA ASN A 520 -13.12 20.34 -3.63
C ASN A 520 -11.99 19.38 -3.20
N LYS A 521 -11.90 18.20 -3.83
CA LYS A 521 -10.88 17.19 -3.51
C LYS A 521 -9.60 17.40 -4.32
N VAL A 522 -8.48 17.15 -3.66
CA VAL A 522 -7.18 17.11 -4.32
C VAL A 522 -6.88 15.65 -4.68
N PHE A 523 -6.79 15.38 -5.97
CA PHE A 523 -6.47 14.05 -6.48
C PHE A 523 -4.97 13.92 -6.76
N SER A 524 -4.45 12.72 -6.52
CA SER A 524 -3.10 12.36 -6.99
C SER A 524 -3.10 12.22 -8.52
N LYS A 525 -1.94 12.37 -9.16
CA LYS A 525 -1.80 12.18 -10.62
C LYS A 525 -2.30 10.83 -11.12
N LYS A 526 -2.21 9.82 -10.28
CA LYS A 526 -2.75 8.48 -10.57
C LYS A 526 -4.27 8.49 -10.59
N GLU A 527 -4.90 9.15 -9.64
CA GLU A 527 -6.36 9.27 -9.57
C GLU A 527 -6.90 10.13 -10.69
N GLU A 528 -6.24 11.23 -11.06
CA GLU A 528 -6.58 12.06 -12.22
C GLU A 528 -6.57 11.23 -13.51
N PHE A 529 -5.53 10.44 -13.75
CA PHE A 529 -5.47 9.54 -14.89
C PHE A 529 -6.61 8.52 -14.90
N PHE A 530 -6.97 7.96 -13.74
CA PHE A 530 -8.11 7.06 -13.64
C PHE A 530 -9.44 7.77 -13.93
N LEU A 531 -9.64 8.99 -13.45
CA LEU A 531 -10.84 9.78 -13.72
C LEU A 531 -11.02 10.02 -15.22
N GLU A 532 -9.99 10.34 -15.98
CA GLU A 532 -10.06 10.45 -17.42
C GLU A 532 -10.52 9.14 -18.11
N LYS A 533 -9.96 8.01 -17.68
CA LYS A 533 -10.36 6.69 -18.19
C LYS A 533 -11.81 6.35 -17.84
N LEU A 534 -12.21 6.63 -16.62
CA LEU A 534 -13.56 6.37 -16.13
C LEU A 534 -14.62 7.21 -16.85
N LYS A 535 -14.29 8.41 -17.29
CA LYS A 535 -15.17 9.26 -18.10
C LYS A 535 -15.54 8.59 -19.43
N SER A 536 -14.56 8.03 -20.12
CA SER A 536 -14.78 7.29 -21.38
C SER A 536 -15.59 6.01 -21.17
N GLU A 537 -15.33 5.28 -20.07
CA GLU A 537 -16.12 4.09 -19.72
C GLU A 537 -17.57 4.46 -19.38
N LEU A 538 -17.80 5.56 -18.67
CA LEU A 538 -19.13 6.04 -18.32
C LEU A 538 -19.95 6.42 -19.55
N SER A 539 -19.33 7.02 -20.56
CA SER A 539 -19.96 7.28 -21.85
C SER A 539 -20.48 5.99 -22.51
N PHE A 540 -19.67 4.93 -22.49
CA PHE A 540 -20.09 3.62 -22.98
C PHE A 540 -21.24 3.01 -22.17
N VAL A 541 -21.20 3.15 -20.85
CA VAL A 541 -22.26 2.69 -19.94
C VAL A 541 -23.59 3.38 -20.26
N ILE A 542 -23.58 4.71 -20.36
CA ILE A 542 -24.77 5.52 -20.67
C ILE A 542 -25.38 5.09 -22.03
N LYS A 543 -24.52 4.96 -23.05
CA LYS A 543 -24.96 4.49 -24.37
C LYS A 543 -25.64 3.13 -24.29
N THR A 544 -25.03 2.19 -23.58
CA THR A 544 -25.55 0.83 -23.42
C THR A 544 -26.88 0.82 -22.64
N ILE A 545 -26.99 1.58 -21.55
CA ILE A 545 -28.24 1.70 -20.78
C ILE A 545 -29.35 2.30 -21.64
N LYS A 546 -29.06 3.34 -22.45
CA LYS A 546 -30.05 3.93 -23.41
C LYS A 546 -30.43 2.95 -24.50
N GLU A 547 -29.54 2.08 -24.95
CA GLU A 547 -29.87 0.98 -25.87
C GLU A 547 -30.82 -0.04 -25.20
N GLN A 548 -30.60 -0.37 -23.93
CA GLN A 548 -31.46 -1.29 -23.16
C GLN A 548 -32.88 -0.75 -23.00
N TYR A 549 -33.08 0.57 -22.89
CA TYR A 549 -34.41 1.18 -22.80
C TYR A 549 -35.31 0.87 -24.00
N LYS A 550 -34.73 0.58 -25.17
CA LYS A 550 -35.51 0.24 -26.39
C LYS A 550 -36.32 -1.06 -26.24
N TYR A 551 -35.88 -1.90 -25.32
CA TYR A 551 -36.55 -3.18 -25.04
C TYR A 551 -37.57 -3.07 -23.89
N SER A 552 -37.69 -1.94 -23.22
CA SER A 552 -38.68 -1.72 -22.16
C SER A 552 -39.82 -0.84 -22.63
N SER A 553 -41.01 -1.16 -22.18
CA SER A 553 -42.24 -0.33 -22.35
C SER A 553 -42.48 0.57 -21.14
N LEU A 554 -41.62 0.53 -20.11
CA LEU A 554 -41.71 1.37 -18.92
C LEU A 554 -41.14 2.76 -19.23
N ASP A 555 -42.02 3.69 -19.63
CA ASP A 555 -41.62 4.96 -20.21
C ASP A 555 -41.19 6.00 -19.14
N ASN A 556 -41.72 5.88 -17.92
CA ASN A 556 -41.42 6.82 -16.84
C ASN A 556 -40.26 6.33 -15.96
N LYS A 557 -39.43 7.25 -15.52
CA LYS A 557 -38.26 6.96 -14.70
C LYS A 557 -38.15 7.96 -13.56
N LEU A 558 -37.78 7.47 -12.38
CA LEU A 558 -37.41 8.26 -11.22
C LEU A 558 -36.00 7.86 -10.80
N TYR A 559 -35.20 8.81 -10.42
CA TYR A 559 -33.80 8.60 -10.02
C TYR A 559 -33.58 9.15 -8.62
N GLU A 560 -32.74 8.47 -7.83
CA GLU A 560 -32.37 8.83 -6.45
C GLU A 560 -33.62 9.15 -5.61
N GLU A 561 -34.65 8.30 -5.76
CA GLU A 561 -35.96 8.56 -5.17
C GLU A 561 -35.96 8.25 -3.68
N LYS A 562 -36.18 9.28 -2.86
CA LYS A 562 -36.30 9.17 -1.40
C LYS A 562 -37.69 8.75 -1.00
N ILE A 563 -37.82 7.60 -0.36
CA ILE A 563 -39.08 7.06 0.12
C ILE A 563 -39.01 6.93 1.66
N TYR A 564 -40.03 7.44 2.32
CA TYR A 564 -40.17 7.39 3.77
C TYR A 564 -41.45 6.62 4.13
N ILE A 565 -41.29 5.64 5.01
CA ILE A 565 -42.43 4.88 5.59
C ILE A 565 -42.50 5.20 7.07
N ASN A 566 -43.50 5.94 7.45
CA ASN A 566 -43.75 6.27 8.86
C ASN A 566 -44.45 5.09 9.54
N LYS A 567 -43.84 4.65 10.60
CA LYS A 567 -44.39 3.64 11.53
C LYS A 567 -44.93 4.32 12.78
N HIS A 568 -45.46 3.55 13.70
CA HIS A 568 -45.97 4.08 14.98
C HIS A 568 -44.83 4.63 15.85
N ASP A 569 -45.14 5.49 16.81
CA ASP A 569 -44.22 5.97 17.88
C ASP A 569 -42.92 6.66 17.38
N ASN A 570 -43.03 7.59 16.44
CA ASN A 570 -41.90 8.36 15.90
C ASN A 570 -40.79 7.47 15.24
N LYS A 571 -41.16 6.34 14.71
CA LYS A 571 -40.31 5.43 13.97
C LYS A 571 -40.46 5.66 12.48
N THR A 572 -39.38 5.96 11.79
CA THR A 572 -39.42 6.19 10.33
C THR A 572 -38.40 5.29 9.68
N PHE A 573 -38.83 4.54 8.65
CA PHE A 573 -37.95 3.79 7.79
C PHE A 573 -37.76 4.53 6.48
N MET A 574 -36.52 4.69 6.01
CA MET A 574 -36.23 5.41 4.77
C MET A 574 -35.30 4.63 3.84
N GLY A 575 -35.39 4.91 2.58
CA GLY A 575 -34.40 4.49 1.59
C GLY A 575 -34.36 5.42 0.40
N ILE A 576 -33.27 5.35 -0.31
CA ILE A 576 -33.05 6.05 -1.57
C ILE A 576 -32.94 4.97 -2.63
N VAL A 577 -33.84 4.97 -3.59
CA VAL A 577 -33.83 4.00 -4.70
C VAL A 577 -33.17 4.64 -5.89
N ASP A 578 -32.08 4.08 -6.36
CA ASP A 578 -31.25 4.67 -7.42
C ASP A 578 -32.08 4.93 -8.70
N LYS A 579 -32.90 3.95 -9.10
CA LYS A 579 -33.75 4.08 -10.27
C LYS A 579 -35.01 3.24 -10.18
N ILE A 580 -36.13 3.87 -10.48
CA ILE A 580 -37.45 3.24 -10.61
C ILE A 580 -37.94 3.49 -12.03
N MET A 581 -38.20 2.43 -12.80
CA MET A 581 -38.87 2.51 -14.10
C MET A 581 -40.32 2.06 -13.94
N TYR A 582 -41.27 2.80 -14.48
CA TYR A 582 -42.67 2.47 -14.30
C TYR A 582 -43.55 2.88 -15.44
N LYS A 583 -44.72 2.24 -15.52
CA LYS A 583 -45.81 2.59 -16.43
C LYS A 583 -47.14 2.32 -15.75
N THR A 584 -48.03 3.27 -15.80
CA THR A 584 -49.44 3.11 -15.33
C THR A 584 -50.34 2.74 -16.45
N ILE A 585 -51.06 1.63 -16.32
CA ILE A 585 -52.03 1.07 -17.28
C ILE A 585 -53.29 0.72 -16.52
N ASN A 586 -54.44 1.28 -16.88
CA ASN A 586 -55.73 0.96 -16.27
C ASN A 586 -55.73 0.97 -14.73
N ASP A 587 -55.23 2.03 -14.11
CA ASP A 587 -55.14 2.22 -12.67
C ASP A 587 -54.17 1.24 -11.91
N ARG A 588 -53.37 0.48 -12.65
CA ARG A 588 -52.30 -0.37 -12.12
C ARG A 588 -50.93 0.17 -12.56
N THR A 589 -49.97 0.20 -11.68
CA THR A 589 -48.64 0.67 -12.02
C THR A 589 -47.64 -0.47 -11.99
N VAL A 590 -47.11 -0.81 -13.18
CA VAL A 590 -45.99 -1.78 -13.29
C VAL A 590 -44.69 -1.06 -12.96
N VAL A 591 -43.89 -1.64 -12.08
CA VAL A 591 -42.67 -1.03 -11.59
C VAL A 591 -41.49 -2.01 -11.71
N SER A 592 -40.35 -1.50 -12.18
CA SER A 592 -39.06 -2.19 -12.17
C SER A 592 -38.05 -1.33 -11.40
N ILE A 593 -37.33 -1.99 -10.47
CA ILE A 593 -36.37 -1.34 -9.57
C ILE A 593 -34.97 -1.70 -10.03
N VAL A 594 -34.06 -0.72 -10.12
CA VAL A 594 -32.66 -0.94 -10.48
C VAL A 594 -31.77 -0.20 -9.50
N ASP A 595 -30.79 -0.90 -8.96
CA ASP A 595 -29.73 -0.34 -8.10
C ASP A 595 -28.38 -0.44 -8.83
N TYR A 596 -27.63 0.64 -8.88
CA TYR A 596 -26.35 0.72 -9.56
C TYR A 596 -25.20 0.26 -8.67
N LYS A 597 -24.32 -0.55 -9.22
CA LYS A 597 -23.14 -1.06 -8.48
C LYS A 597 -21.85 -0.85 -9.25
N THR A 598 -20.88 -0.21 -8.60
CA THR A 598 -19.51 -0.07 -9.11
C THR A 598 -18.64 -1.29 -8.79
N GLY A 599 -19.01 -2.10 -7.81
CA GLY A 599 -18.37 -3.38 -7.47
C GLY A 599 -18.95 -4.58 -8.20
N ASN A 600 -18.61 -5.79 -7.73
CA ASN A 600 -19.20 -7.02 -8.23
C ASN A 600 -20.46 -7.36 -7.41
N PRO A 601 -21.64 -7.17 -7.97
CA PRO A 601 -22.88 -7.47 -7.27
C PRO A 601 -23.08 -8.98 -7.12
N MET A 602 -23.41 -9.41 -5.92
CA MET A 602 -23.95 -10.75 -5.68
C MET A 602 -25.41 -10.62 -5.24
N ILE A 603 -26.29 -11.33 -5.93
CA ILE A 603 -27.71 -11.33 -5.65
C ILE A 603 -28.12 -12.68 -5.11
N SER A 604 -28.52 -12.70 -3.85
CA SER A 604 -29.17 -13.82 -3.21
C SER A 604 -30.27 -13.29 -2.28
N LEU A 605 -31.37 -14.00 -2.21
CA LEU A 605 -32.43 -13.77 -1.23
C LEU A 605 -32.30 -14.70 -0.01
N ASP A 606 -31.28 -15.53 0.03
CA ASP A 606 -31.11 -16.62 0.99
C ASP A 606 -31.02 -16.15 2.46
N ASN A 607 -30.54 -14.94 2.69
CA ASN A 607 -30.32 -14.43 4.06
C ASN A 607 -31.32 -13.38 4.52
N VAL A 608 -32.39 -13.16 3.77
CA VAL A 608 -33.42 -12.16 4.07
C VAL A 608 -34.08 -12.45 5.41
N THR A 609 -34.35 -13.73 5.69
CA THR A 609 -34.91 -14.20 6.97
C THR A 609 -34.07 -13.77 8.18
N TYR A 610 -32.77 -13.55 8.00
CA TYR A 610 -31.88 -13.09 9.06
C TYR A 610 -31.67 -11.57 9.09
N GLY A 611 -32.32 -10.82 8.21
CA GLY A 611 -32.18 -9.39 8.12
C GLY A 611 -30.88 -8.91 7.46
N ILE A 612 -30.13 -9.79 6.79
CA ILE A 612 -28.80 -9.50 6.24
C ILE A 612 -28.84 -9.48 4.72
N GLY A 613 -28.23 -8.45 4.12
CA GLY A 613 -28.11 -8.34 2.65
C GLY A 613 -29.45 -7.98 1.95
N MET A 614 -30.36 -7.32 2.61
CA MET A 614 -31.74 -7.05 2.15
C MET A 614 -31.89 -5.82 1.25
N GLN A 615 -30.86 -5.31 0.58
CA GLN A 615 -30.97 -4.03 -0.13
C GLN A 615 -32.12 -4.03 -1.17
N LEU A 616 -32.14 -4.94 -2.09
CA LEU A 616 -33.21 -5.04 -3.10
C LEU A 616 -34.58 -5.40 -2.51
N PRO A 617 -34.71 -6.35 -1.59
CA PRO A 617 -35.95 -6.56 -0.83
C PRO A 617 -36.48 -5.32 -0.14
N ILE A 618 -35.61 -4.51 0.44
CA ILE A 618 -36.01 -3.25 1.09
C ILE A 618 -36.50 -2.22 0.06
N TYR A 619 -35.88 -2.13 -1.10
CA TYR A 619 -36.38 -1.24 -2.16
C TYR A 619 -37.74 -1.71 -2.70
N LEU A 620 -37.91 -3.02 -2.82
CA LEU A 620 -39.19 -3.63 -3.14
C LEU A 620 -40.27 -3.27 -2.09
N TYR A 621 -39.95 -3.41 -0.80
CA TYR A 621 -40.81 -3.02 0.31
C TYR A 621 -41.18 -1.53 0.25
N LEU A 622 -40.18 -0.64 0.12
CA LEU A 622 -40.40 0.80 0.07
C LEU A 622 -41.32 1.21 -1.08
N VAL A 623 -41.11 0.67 -2.27
CA VAL A 623 -41.96 0.95 -3.44
C VAL A 623 -43.37 0.40 -3.24
N SER A 624 -43.51 -0.83 -2.72
CA SER A 624 -44.82 -1.47 -2.50
C SER A 624 -45.65 -0.81 -1.40
N LYS A 625 -45.01 -0.24 -0.36
CA LYS A 625 -45.71 0.42 0.78
C LYS A 625 -45.82 1.92 0.61
N SER A 626 -45.17 2.52 -0.38
CA SER A 626 -45.30 3.96 -0.60
C SER A 626 -46.65 4.33 -1.21
N ASN A 627 -47.17 5.49 -0.84
CA ASN A 627 -48.40 6.05 -1.46
C ASN A 627 -48.15 6.68 -2.85
N LYS A 628 -46.90 6.52 -3.38
CA LYS A 628 -46.48 7.16 -4.63
C LYS A 628 -47.11 6.51 -5.87
N PHE A 629 -47.30 5.20 -5.81
CA PHE A 629 -47.86 4.44 -6.90
C PHE A 629 -49.17 3.77 -6.48
N LYS A 630 -50.14 3.75 -7.40
CA LYS A 630 -51.40 3.05 -7.17
C LYS A 630 -51.35 1.63 -7.69
N ASN A 631 -51.88 0.67 -6.94
CA ASN A 631 -51.99 -0.73 -7.37
C ASN A 631 -50.69 -1.26 -7.99
N VAL A 632 -49.59 -1.24 -7.22
CA VAL A 632 -48.26 -1.59 -7.67
C VAL A 632 -48.18 -3.05 -8.11
N ILE A 633 -47.66 -3.28 -9.31
CA ILE A 633 -47.29 -4.59 -9.83
C ILE A 633 -45.76 -4.60 -10.02
N ILE A 634 -45.05 -5.48 -9.34
CA ILE A 634 -43.61 -5.58 -9.46
C ILE A 634 -43.26 -6.40 -10.72
N GLY A 635 -42.60 -5.75 -11.68
CA GLY A 635 -42.08 -6.39 -12.88
C GLY A 635 -40.70 -7.01 -12.69
N GLY A 636 -39.93 -6.46 -11.74
CA GLY A 636 -38.63 -6.99 -11.36
C GLY A 636 -37.80 -6.04 -10.48
N PHE A 637 -36.76 -6.56 -9.88
CA PHE A 637 -35.81 -5.80 -9.08
C PHE A 637 -34.39 -6.31 -9.32
N TYR A 638 -33.48 -5.39 -9.63
CA TYR A 638 -32.20 -5.72 -10.22
C TYR A 638 -31.07 -4.91 -9.66
N LEU A 639 -29.85 -5.48 -9.69
CA LEU A 639 -28.60 -4.76 -9.63
C LEU A 639 -28.05 -4.56 -11.04
N GLN A 640 -27.49 -3.42 -11.33
CA GLN A 640 -26.79 -3.15 -12.58
C GLN A 640 -25.34 -2.78 -12.32
N LYS A 641 -24.40 -3.61 -12.77
CA LYS A 641 -22.99 -3.31 -12.67
C LYS A 641 -22.63 -2.21 -13.66
N VAL A 642 -22.20 -1.04 -13.18
CA VAL A 642 -21.93 0.14 -14.01
C VAL A 642 -20.44 0.44 -14.18
N LEU A 643 -19.55 -0.26 -13.45
CA LEU A 643 -18.11 -0.14 -13.63
C LEU A 643 -17.51 -1.49 -14.03
N ASN A 644 -16.93 -1.54 -15.23
CA ASN A 644 -16.30 -2.72 -15.80
C ASN A 644 -14.78 -2.54 -15.83
N THR A 645 -14.09 -3.04 -14.82
CA THR A 645 -12.63 -2.92 -14.72
C THR A 645 -11.88 -4.02 -15.49
N VAL A 646 -12.47 -5.21 -15.64
CA VAL A 646 -11.81 -6.34 -16.32
C VAL A 646 -12.84 -7.12 -17.14
N VAL A 647 -12.54 -7.33 -18.40
CA VAL A 647 -13.26 -8.25 -19.28
C VAL A 647 -12.26 -9.29 -19.79
N ASN A 648 -12.46 -10.55 -19.43
CA ASN A 648 -11.66 -11.64 -19.97
C ASN A 648 -12.05 -11.83 -21.44
N LYS A 649 -11.05 -11.78 -22.34
CA LYS A 649 -11.28 -12.00 -23.76
C LYS A 649 -11.71 -13.44 -23.99
N ASP A 650 -12.88 -13.60 -24.58
CA ASP A 650 -13.37 -14.87 -25.13
C ASP A 650 -13.08 -14.88 -26.65
N ASN A 651 -12.63 -16.02 -27.15
CA ASN A 651 -12.31 -16.16 -28.58
C ASN A 651 -13.55 -16.11 -29.49
N SER A 652 -14.75 -16.18 -28.92
CA SER A 652 -16.04 -16.24 -29.64
C SER A 652 -16.78 -14.91 -29.74
N SER A 653 -16.41 -13.89 -28.90
CA SER A 653 -17.18 -12.65 -28.79
C SER A 653 -16.30 -11.41 -28.91
N SER A 654 -16.84 -10.33 -29.46
CA SER A 654 -16.15 -9.04 -29.48
C SER A 654 -16.02 -8.46 -28.06
N TYR A 655 -14.99 -7.65 -27.83
CA TYR A 655 -14.78 -6.96 -26.56
C TYR A 655 -15.99 -6.09 -26.16
N GLU A 656 -16.61 -5.43 -27.15
CA GLU A 656 -17.81 -4.62 -26.94
C GLU A 656 -19.01 -5.47 -26.49
N THR A 657 -19.20 -6.64 -27.08
CA THR A 657 -20.27 -7.58 -26.70
C THR A 657 -20.08 -8.08 -25.27
N LEU A 658 -18.85 -8.40 -24.89
CA LEU A 658 -18.53 -8.83 -23.53
C LEU A 658 -18.79 -7.73 -22.50
N LYS A 659 -18.44 -6.49 -22.82
CA LYS A 659 -18.75 -5.32 -21.97
C LYS A 659 -20.26 -5.12 -21.84
N LYS A 660 -21.03 -5.17 -22.93
CA LYS A 660 -22.50 -5.05 -22.91
C LYS A 660 -23.14 -6.16 -22.08
N ASN A 661 -22.64 -7.39 -22.17
CA ASN A 661 -23.13 -8.51 -21.34
C ASN A 661 -22.90 -8.30 -19.84
N ASN A 662 -21.81 -7.64 -19.45
CA ASN A 662 -21.55 -7.32 -18.04
C ASN A 662 -22.47 -6.21 -17.51
N LEU A 663 -22.99 -5.36 -18.40
CA LEU A 663 -23.94 -4.28 -18.07
C LEU A 663 -25.40 -4.74 -18.04
N LYS A 664 -25.70 -6.02 -18.32
CA LYS A 664 -27.05 -6.56 -18.18
C LYS A 664 -27.51 -6.51 -16.73
N LEU A 665 -28.82 -6.27 -16.57
CA LEU A 665 -29.48 -6.31 -15.26
C LEU A 665 -29.38 -7.69 -14.64
N GLN A 666 -29.05 -7.75 -13.37
CA GLN A 666 -28.93 -9.00 -12.60
C GLN A 666 -29.93 -8.94 -11.45
N GLY A 667 -30.87 -9.86 -11.37
CA GLY A 667 -31.89 -9.82 -10.33
C GLY A 667 -33.00 -10.82 -10.57
N TYR A 668 -34.14 -10.49 -10.02
CA TYR A 668 -35.35 -11.31 -10.10
C TYR A 668 -36.42 -10.61 -10.94
N SER A 669 -36.96 -11.33 -11.89
CA SER A 669 -38.05 -10.90 -12.74
C SER A 669 -39.37 -11.53 -12.31
N THR A 670 -40.49 -10.86 -12.58
CA THR A 670 -41.79 -11.49 -12.38
C THR A 670 -41.97 -12.71 -13.27
N SER A 671 -42.66 -13.74 -12.80
CA SER A 671 -43.04 -14.89 -13.56
C SER A 671 -44.29 -14.63 -14.47
N ASN A 672 -44.94 -13.48 -14.30
CA ASN A 672 -46.05 -13.06 -15.15
C ASN A 672 -45.53 -12.53 -16.49
N GLU A 673 -45.70 -13.30 -17.57
CA GLU A 673 -45.16 -12.96 -18.90
C GLU A 673 -45.73 -11.67 -19.49
N GLU A 674 -47.01 -11.32 -19.23
CA GLU A 674 -47.60 -10.08 -19.69
C GLU A 674 -46.95 -8.84 -19.05
N VAL A 675 -46.65 -8.94 -17.75
CA VAL A 675 -45.94 -7.89 -17.05
C VAL A 675 -44.46 -7.86 -17.47
N LEU A 676 -43.86 -9.02 -17.68
CA LEU A 676 -42.45 -9.16 -18.06
C LEU A 676 -42.20 -8.59 -19.46
N ASP A 677 -43.13 -8.73 -20.42
CA ASP A 677 -43.05 -8.11 -21.74
C ASP A 677 -43.00 -6.58 -21.67
N LEU A 678 -43.64 -5.98 -20.69
CA LEU A 678 -43.54 -4.55 -20.44
C LEU A 678 -42.16 -4.13 -19.91
N VAL A 679 -41.52 -5.00 -19.14
CA VAL A 679 -40.17 -4.77 -18.58
C VAL A 679 -39.08 -5.01 -19.63
N ASP A 680 -39.19 -6.11 -20.37
CA ASP A 680 -38.22 -6.52 -21.39
C ASP A 680 -38.88 -7.30 -22.52
N LYS A 681 -39.12 -6.66 -23.67
CA LYS A 681 -39.66 -7.26 -24.88
C LYS A 681 -38.82 -8.41 -25.43
N SER A 682 -37.58 -8.53 -25.02
CA SER A 682 -36.66 -9.60 -25.43
C SER A 682 -36.59 -10.75 -24.40
N TYR A 683 -37.50 -10.83 -23.43
CA TYR A 683 -37.43 -11.76 -22.31
C TYR A 683 -37.28 -13.24 -22.67
N ASN A 684 -37.71 -13.64 -23.88
CA ASN A 684 -37.55 -15.02 -24.37
C ASN A 684 -36.09 -15.46 -24.54
N ASP A 685 -35.19 -14.51 -24.87
CA ASP A 685 -33.73 -14.66 -24.81
C ASP A 685 -33.13 -13.27 -24.51
N SER A 686 -33.20 -12.87 -23.28
CA SER A 686 -33.05 -11.48 -22.87
C SER A 686 -31.73 -10.84 -23.27
N LEU A 687 -31.81 -9.71 -23.93
CA LEU A 687 -30.70 -8.83 -24.24
C LEU A 687 -30.41 -7.86 -23.11
N VAL A 688 -31.35 -7.65 -22.20
CA VAL A 688 -31.30 -6.68 -21.10
C VAL A 688 -31.02 -7.34 -19.75
N ILE A 689 -31.63 -8.50 -19.47
CA ILE A 689 -31.57 -9.19 -18.19
C ILE A 689 -30.67 -10.42 -18.32
N LYS A 690 -29.69 -10.54 -17.43
CA LYS A 690 -28.70 -11.63 -17.45
C LYS A 690 -29.33 -12.94 -17.01
N GLY A 691 -29.21 -13.95 -17.87
CA GLY A 691 -29.69 -15.29 -17.59
C GLY A 691 -31.22 -15.47 -17.66
N LEU A 692 -31.97 -14.49 -18.10
CA LEU A 692 -33.39 -14.64 -18.32
C LEU A 692 -33.65 -15.23 -19.72
N ARG A 693 -34.29 -16.41 -19.73
CA ARG A 693 -34.62 -17.13 -20.96
C ARG A 693 -35.83 -18.04 -20.79
N THR A 694 -36.61 -18.18 -21.83
CA THR A 694 -37.78 -19.09 -21.87
C THR A 694 -37.62 -20.16 -22.93
N SER A 695 -38.37 -21.24 -22.77
CA SER A 695 -38.55 -22.32 -23.75
C SER A 695 -40.01 -22.64 -23.89
N SER A 696 -40.35 -23.58 -24.78
CA SER A 696 -41.73 -24.08 -24.91
C SER A 696 -42.30 -24.69 -23.63
N LYS A 697 -41.47 -24.97 -22.63
CA LYS A 697 -41.86 -25.52 -21.32
C LYS A 697 -41.85 -24.47 -20.19
N GLY A 698 -41.70 -23.17 -20.51
CA GLY A 698 -41.57 -22.08 -19.56
C GLY A 698 -40.13 -21.63 -19.32
N PHE A 699 -39.87 -20.96 -18.20
CA PHE A 699 -38.55 -20.41 -17.86
C PHE A 699 -37.53 -21.52 -17.60
N TYR A 700 -36.27 -21.30 -18.03
CA TYR A 700 -35.18 -22.20 -17.68
C TYR A 700 -34.90 -22.16 -16.15
N SER A 701 -34.46 -23.26 -15.57
CA SER A 701 -34.22 -23.38 -14.12
C SER A 701 -33.19 -22.40 -13.56
N TYR A 702 -32.29 -21.89 -14.38
CA TYR A 702 -31.31 -20.87 -14.01
C TYR A 702 -31.85 -19.44 -14.12
N SER A 703 -33.03 -19.24 -14.76
CA SER A 703 -33.68 -17.93 -14.84
C SER A 703 -34.24 -17.54 -13.48
N LYS A 704 -33.80 -16.42 -12.95
CA LYS A 704 -34.26 -15.92 -11.65
C LYS A 704 -35.63 -15.27 -11.80
N VAL A 705 -36.67 -16.03 -11.66
CA VAL A 705 -38.06 -15.55 -11.71
C VAL A 705 -38.73 -15.75 -10.35
N ILE A 706 -39.65 -14.86 -10.04
CA ILE A 706 -40.38 -14.81 -8.75
C ILE A 706 -41.87 -14.53 -9.05
N ASN A 707 -42.75 -15.24 -8.37
CA ASN A 707 -44.19 -14.99 -8.51
C ASN A 707 -44.72 -13.98 -7.49
N GLU A 708 -45.97 -13.55 -7.68
CA GLU A 708 -46.60 -12.52 -6.82
C GLU A 708 -46.72 -12.95 -5.35
N SER A 709 -46.98 -14.23 -5.07
CA SER A 709 -47.06 -14.77 -3.72
C SER A 709 -45.70 -14.70 -3.01
N GLU A 710 -44.62 -15.05 -3.72
CA GLU A 710 -43.25 -14.94 -3.19
C GLU A 710 -42.83 -13.48 -2.99
N ILE A 711 -43.23 -12.56 -3.86
CA ILE A 711 -43.01 -11.11 -3.70
C ILE A 711 -43.72 -10.62 -2.43
N ASN A 712 -44.98 -11.01 -2.22
CA ASN A 712 -45.74 -10.62 -1.03
C ASN A 712 -45.14 -11.19 0.25
N LYS A 713 -44.68 -12.45 0.21
CA LYS A 713 -43.93 -13.06 1.33
C LYS A 713 -42.67 -12.28 1.65
N LEU A 714 -41.89 -11.93 0.63
CA LEU A 714 -40.63 -11.16 0.79
C LEU A 714 -40.89 -9.77 1.39
N VAL A 715 -41.95 -9.07 0.94
CA VAL A 715 -42.37 -7.78 1.49
C VAL A 715 -42.76 -7.90 2.95
N SER A 716 -43.48 -8.96 3.33
CA SER A 716 -43.86 -9.24 4.72
C SER A 716 -42.66 -9.53 5.62
N GLU A 717 -41.72 -10.37 5.14
CA GLU A 717 -40.48 -10.67 5.88
C GLU A 717 -39.66 -9.41 6.14
N VAL A 718 -39.54 -8.52 5.15
CA VAL A 718 -38.84 -7.23 5.30
C VAL A 718 -39.55 -6.36 6.32
N ASP A 719 -40.89 -6.30 6.28
CA ASP A 719 -41.68 -5.54 7.25
C ASP A 719 -41.45 -6.00 8.70
N ASP A 720 -41.49 -7.33 8.90
CA ASP A 720 -41.22 -7.97 10.20
C ASP A 720 -39.80 -7.65 10.69
N ARG A 721 -38.79 -7.74 9.81
CA ARG A 721 -37.40 -7.39 10.19
C ARG A 721 -37.24 -5.90 10.55
N ILE A 722 -37.94 -5.01 9.86
CA ILE A 722 -37.94 -3.58 10.18
C ILE A 722 -38.56 -3.33 11.54
N GLU A 723 -39.73 -3.95 11.84
CA GLU A 723 -40.38 -3.83 13.13
C GLU A 723 -39.56 -4.40 14.28
N ASP A 724 -38.98 -5.60 14.10
CA ASP A 724 -38.10 -6.22 15.08
C ASP A 724 -36.88 -5.32 15.42
N ALA A 725 -36.28 -4.72 14.38
CA ALA A 725 -35.16 -3.81 14.59
C ALA A 725 -35.57 -2.52 15.34
N PHE A 726 -36.74 -1.93 14.98
CA PHE A 726 -37.26 -0.78 15.72
C PHE A 726 -37.49 -1.12 17.17
N ASN A 727 -38.07 -2.28 17.46
CA ASN A 727 -38.33 -2.71 18.81
C ASN A 727 -37.02 -2.95 19.58
N GLY A 728 -36.08 -3.65 18.97
CA GLY A 728 -34.78 -3.91 19.57
C GLY A 728 -33.97 -2.64 19.86
N VAL A 729 -33.97 -1.68 18.93
CA VAL A 729 -33.32 -0.36 19.13
C VAL A 729 -34.02 0.43 20.23
N SER A 730 -35.35 0.48 20.24
CA SER A 730 -36.14 1.17 21.29
C SER A 730 -35.92 0.56 22.67
N GLU A 731 -35.67 -0.74 22.74
CA GLU A 731 -35.43 -1.46 23.99
C GLU A 731 -33.97 -1.40 24.44
N GLY A 732 -33.06 -0.82 23.63
CA GLY A 732 -31.63 -0.74 23.93
C GLY A 732 -30.90 -2.10 23.81
N LYS A 733 -31.41 -2.99 22.98
CA LYS A 733 -30.81 -4.31 22.74
C LYS A 733 -29.61 -4.22 21.79
N PHE A 734 -28.42 -4.03 22.35
CA PHE A 734 -27.18 -3.85 21.61
C PHE A 734 -26.10 -4.83 22.04
N ASP A 735 -26.47 -6.09 22.16
CA ASP A 735 -25.55 -7.15 22.60
C ASP A 735 -24.42 -7.38 21.59
N ILE A 736 -23.28 -7.88 22.09
CA ILE A 736 -22.20 -8.39 21.24
C ILE A 736 -22.66 -9.73 20.68
N ASN A 737 -23.25 -9.71 19.47
CA ASN A 737 -23.93 -10.86 18.88
C ASN A 737 -23.62 -11.00 17.37
N PRO A 738 -22.35 -10.98 16.94
CA PRO A 738 -22.04 -11.06 15.52
C PRO A 738 -22.60 -12.35 14.90
N LYS A 739 -23.19 -12.22 13.72
CA LYS A 739 -23.81 -13.34 13.01
C LYS A 739 -22.79 -14.06 12.12
N ARG A 740 -22.75 -15.39 12.22
CA ARG A 740 -22.00 -16.26 11.31
C ARG A 740 -23.00 -17.10 10.52
N ILE A 741 -22.87 -17.07 9.18
CA ILE A 741 -23.68 -17.88 8.27
C ILE A 741 -22.73 -18.85 7.57
N GLY A 742 -22.95 -20.14 7.75
CA GLY A 742 -22.01 -21.16 7.31
C GLY A 742 -20.61 -20.94 7.90
N LYS A 743 -19.61 -20.76 7.04
CA LYS A 743 -18.21 -20.49 7.46
C LYS A 743 -17.87 -19.01 7.61
N ILE A 744 -18.75 -18.10 7.19
CA ILE A 744 -18.45 -16.67 7.09
C ILE A 744 -19.05 -15.91 8.26
N ASN A 745 -18.21 -15.24 9.06
CA ASN A 745 -18.66 -14.37 10.13
C ASN A 745 -19.06 -12.98 9.57
N LYS A 746 -20.32 -12.86 9.16
CA LYS A 746 -20.88 -11.61 8.56
C LYS A 746 -20.86 -10.42 9.51
N GLY A 747 -20.94 -10.63 10.81
CA GLY A 747 -20.92 -9.56 11.81
C GLY A 747 -19.55 -8.93 12.00
N CYS A 748 -18.47 -9.71 11.87
CA CYS A 748 -17.10 -9.27 12.09
C CYS A 748 -16.35 -8.93 10.78
N GLU A 749 -16.92 -9.28 9.62
CA GLU A 749 -16.37 -8.93 8.32
C GLU A 749 -16.26 -7.39 8.21
N PHE A 750 -15.05 -6.88 7.99
CA PHE A 750 -14.75 -5.43 7.96
C PHE A 750 -15.14 -4.64 9.21
N CYS A 751 -15.26 -5.29 10.39
CA CYS A 751 -15.55 -4.63 11.64
C CYS A 751 -14.27 -4.06 12.28
N LYS A 752 -14.29 -2.75 12.61
CA LYS A 752 -13.15 -2.03 13.21
C LYS A 752 -13.10 -2.14 14.74
N TYR A 753 -14.13 -2.74 15.39
CA TYR A 753 -14.35 -2.64 16.84
C TYR A 753 -13.95 -3.87 17.64
N TYR A 754 -13.15 -4.76 17.08
CA TYR A 754 -12.74 -5.97 17.77
C TYR A 754 -12.03 -5.70 19.10
N ASP A 755 -11.16 -4.69 19.12
CA ASP A 755 -10.41 -4.29 20.31
C ASP A 755 -11.26 -3.56 21.37
N ILE A 756 -12.51 -3.23 21.05
CA ILE A 756 -13.48 -2.64 21.98
C ILE A 756 -14.46 -3.72 22.47
N CYS A 757 -14.98 -4.55 21.57
CA CYS A 757 -15.99 -5.53 21.93
C CYS A 757 -15.42 -6.76 22.64
N TYR A 758 -14.16 -7.12 22.38
CA TYR A 758 -13.51 -8.32 22.95
C TYR A 758 -14.38 -9.57 22.86
N ARG A 759 -15.08 -9.76 21.73
CA ARG A 759 -15.99 -10.88 21.54
C ARG A 759 -15.29 -12.21 21.78
N LYS A 760 -16.01 -13.14 22.39
CA LYS A 760 -15.63 -14.55 22.51
C LYS A 760 -16.32 -15.37 21.44
N GLU A 761 -15.89 -16.61 21.24
CA GLU A 761 -16.53 -17.51 20.27
C GLU A 761 -18.01 -17.78 20.63
N ASN A 762 -18.32 -17.83 21.92
CA ASN A 762 -19.68 -18.00 22.44
C ASN A 762 -20.62 -16.79 22.22
N ASP A 763 -20.07 -15.63 21.85
CA ASP A 763 -20.88 -14.45 21.52
C ASP A 763 -21.37 -14.50 20.06
N ILE A 764 -20.79 -15.40 19.24
CA ILE A 764 -21.14 -15.54 17.83
C ILE A 764 -22.44 -16.32 17.72
N VAL A 765 -23.41 -15.74 17.05
CA VAL A 765 -24.67 -16.41 16.72
C VAL A 765 -24.48 -17.16 15.41
N ASN A 766 -24.41 -18.47 15.47
CA ASN A 766 -24.29 -19.33 14.30
C ASN A 766 -25.66 -19.54 13.65
N LEU A 767 -25.80 -19.19 12.40
CA LEU A 767 -27.00 -19.30 11.59
C LEU A 767 -26.76 -20.34 10.48
N LYS A 768 -27.77 -21.15 10.20
CA LYS A 768 -27.76 -22.06 9.06
C LYS A 768 -27.89 -21.27 7.74
N GLU A 769 -27.36 -21.83 6.65
CA GLU A 769 -27.66 -21.30 5.31
C GLU A 769 -29.12 -21.67 4.95
N VAL A 770 -29.94 -20.67 4.67
CA VAL A 770 -31.34 -20.85 4.26
C VAL A 770 -31.47 -20.40 2.83
N LYS A 771 -32.00 -21.25 1.96
CA LYS A 771 -32.32 -20.91 0.56
C LYS A 771 -33.71 -20.29 0.49
N PHE A 772 -33.81 -19.15 -0.24
CA PHE A 772 -35.10 -18.52 -0.47
C PHE A 772 -36.00 -19.47 -1.30
N GLY A 773 -37.22 -19.76 -0.78
CA GLY A 773 -38.18 -20.67 -1.42
C GLY A 773 -37.89 -22.17 -1.20
N GLY A 774 -36.85 -22.53 -0.45
CA GLY A 774 -36.57 -23.93 -0.05
C GLY A 774 -37.23 -24.28 1.28
N GLU A 775 -37.63 -25.55 1.46
CA GLU A 775 -38.02 -26.08 2.73
C GLU A 775 -36.81 -26.09 3.70
N GLU A 776 -37.04 -25.80 4.98
CA GLU A 776 -35.98 -25.91 6.00
C GLU A 776 -35.50 -27.37 6.08
N GLU A 777 -34.26 -27.66 5.69
CA GLU A 777 -33.58 -28.91 6.00
C GLU A 777 -33.00 -28.90 7.43
#